data_4f8989818054775d5532eec0dd671aa8
#
_entry.id   4f8989818054775d5532eec0dd671aa8
#
_cell.length_a   1.000
_cell.length_b   1.000
_cell.length_c   1.000
_cell.angle_alpha   90.00
_cell.angle_beta   90.00
_cell.angle_gamma   90.00
#
_symmetry.space_group_name_H-M   'P 1'
#
loop_
_entity.id
_entity.type
_entity.pdbx_description
1 polymer ?
#
loop_
_entity_poly.entity_id
_entity_poly.type
_entity_poly.pdbx_seq_one_letter_code
_entity_poly.pdbx_strand_id
1 'polypeptide(L)'
;MTQPITTRGGWKARLGQIADAYPQAAGLLRRGTLARDLWSLSPHSPTFCRDVLALLQPALGVPPQKAQPWLLALYQHLADQRFPDEARGHPRRPFSPEEALYLALLDLALQHRPDPFDPLMDLLPLPPESLDHSPTAADYQRFLQAAQEEHILALFTLGRELMPFDPAAHTIGVHNVALHTAILARQAGLPVDLPLVRAAAFGHDLGKFGCRGAEAQRIPYLHYYYTWQWFREHGLESIGHISANHSTWDLECENLPMESLLLIYADFRVRGQRDENGREHMAIYTLDQARDLIFSKLADMTPAKQRRYETVYRKLRDFEHYLRAHGVPTDLEEDQLRPVTHTDPALLFPEGALERLRDLTFANSIRLMATVAASEPFAQLLERAKGAKNTQSIRTYLHLLEEYNTYMTASNRRKTLALLYELLMHPEGDVRRKAGQIMGQILANSEIQSQKERPASASEMPPAMVELLEEAVNLWEDYILQCLHPDRKVAAKHAQRISNSLKVICRSLFQHCTREEAQPFLTPLLRQLWQAEGAREQFILADALCQVPLAWLPAEALPPTAAALGRMLQAGQDSLALAALRCLEQLRLQRPEDGAAAAAPLAEAFVPPAGAAFLALEGMRRRVLGLPMEEIDGQAVSDLYLSDLKNAVPWLVKLVQVDLLTHHAQQHPEAAFHTAMHLSNLLSLSEHLPVREHAGKQLLSLCPHLTVAQVNEIAIDLLRELESGQDQISRFIPPTPDPSSACCRNGNFKRPWTCWTAWPEGPPWPRPGPPSTPWERF
;
A
#
# COMPACT_ATOMS: atom_id res chain seq x y z
N MET A 1 -3.95 27.54 15.46
CA MET A 1 -3.08 28.73 15.68
C MET A 1 -3.93 29.97 15.50
N THR A 2 -3.97 30.80 16.53
CA THR A 2 -4.56 32.14 16.44
C THR A 2 -3.73 32.97 15.44
N GLN A 3 -4.37 33.93 14.78
CA GLN A 3 -3.65 34.87 13.89
C GLN A 3 -2.39 35.43 14.54
N PRO A 4 -1.32 35.70 13.77
CA PRO A 4 -0.09 36.21 14.30
C PRO A 4 -0.35 37.52 15.06
N ILE A 5 0.23 37.61 16.23
CA ILE A 5 0.07 38.82 17.04
C ILE A 5 1.06 39.87 16.52
N THR A 6 0.60 40.68 15.58
CA THR A 6 1.42 41.72 14.93
C THR A 6 1.49 43.02 15.73
N THR A 7 0.66 43.19 16.76
CA THR A 7 0.59 44.42 17.56
C THR A 7 1.02 44.20 19.00
N ARG A 8 1.78 45.15 19.56
CA ARG A 8 2.14 45.17 21.00
C ARG A 8 0.93 45.13 21.93
N GLY A 9 -0.20 45.69 21.51
CA GLY A 9 -1.44 45.68 22.31
C GLY A 9 -2.04 44.28 22.42
N GLY A 10 -2.19 43.59 21.29
CA GLY A 10 -2.68 42.22 21.27
C GLY A 10 -1.79 41.25 22.04
N TRP A 11 -0.47 41.41 21.91
CA TRP A 11 0.51 40.62 22.63
C TRP A 11 0.44 40.80 24.14
N LYS A 12 0.34 42.06 24.61
CA LYS A 12 0.13 42.38 26.04
C LYS A 12 -1.17 41.83 26.58
N ALA A 13 -2.23 41.88 25.80
CA ALA A 13 -3.52 41.27 26.20
C ALA A 13 -3.38 39.76 26.41
N ARG A 14 -2.67 39.07 25.50
CA ARG A 14 -2.43 37.62 25.61
C ARG A 14 -1.54 37.29 26.82
N LEU A 15 -0.48 38.08 27.06
CA LEU A 15 0.35 37.91 28.25
C LEU A 15 -0.49 38.13 29.54
N GLY A 16 -1.44 39.07 29.52
CA GLY A 16 -2.39 39.30 30.63
C GLY A 16 -3.25 38.06 30.89
N GLN A 17 -3.77 37.39 29.84
CA GLN A 17 -4.53 36.16 29.97
C GLN A 17 -3.70 35.02 30.61
N ILE A 18 -2.42 34.89 30.21
CA ILE A 18 -1.49 33.94 30.83
C ILE A 18 -1.27 34.29 32.31
N ALA A 19 -1.11 35.56 32.62
CA ALA A 19 -0.95 36.01 34.01
C ALA A 19 -2.19 35.72 34.89
N ASP A 20 -3.39 35.74 34.31
CA ASP A 20 -4.62 35.38 35.02
C ASP A 20 -4.73 33.84 35.20
N ALA A 21 -4.23 33.04 34.25
CA ALA A 21 -4.19 31.59 34.35
C ALA A 21 -3.12 31.07 35.33
N TYR A 22 -2.06 31.86 35.58
CA TYR A 22 -0.95 31.50 36.45
C TYR A 22 -0.74 32.57 37.57
N PRO A 23 -1.59 32.59 38.61
CA PRO A 23 -1.55 33.63 39.65
C PRO A 23 -0.23 33.72 40.37
N GLN A 24 0.50 32.61 40.56
CA GLN A 24 1.81 32.55 41.22
C GLN A 24 2.90 33.37 40.47
N ALA A 25 2.75 33.55 39.18
CA ALA A 25 3.67 34.28 38.31
C ALA A 25 3.13 35.68 37.90
N ALA A 26 1.87 36.00 38.23
CA ALA A 26 1.16 37.18 37.77
C ALA A 26 1.91 38.50 38.05
N GLY A 27 2.57 38.60 39.22
CA GLY A 27 3.35 39.75 39.60
C GLY A 27 4.56 40.00 38.67
N LEU A 28 5.18 38.95 38.17
CA LEU A 28 6.27 39.02 37.17
C LEU A 28 5.72 39.32 35.79
N LEU A 29 4.69 38.58 35.36
CA LEU A 29 4.12 38.62 34.00
C LEU A 29 3.49 39.99 33.67
N ARG A 30 2.97 40.69 34.67
CA ARG A 30 2.41 42.06 34.52
C ARG A 30 3.45 43.16 34.52
N ARG A 31 4.74 42.86 34.75
CA ARG A 31 5.81 43.87 34.67
C ARG A 31 6.03 44.29 33.21
N GLY A 32 5.96 45.59 32.95
CA GLY A 32 6.17 46.14 31.60
C GLY A 32 7.56 45.86 31.01
N THR A 33 8.56 45.64 31.88
CA THR A 33 9.91 45.23 31.49
C THR A 33 9.93 43.81 30.89
N LEU A 34 9.34 42.83 31.56
CA LEU A 34 9.27 41.46 31.04
C LEU A 34 8.58 41.39 29.67
N ALA A 35 7.44 42.10 29.56
CA ALA A 35 6.71 42.14 28.29
C ALA A 35 7.56 42.73 27.15
N ARG A 36 8.38 43.74 27.43
CA ARG A 36 9.30 44.34 26.47
C ARG A 36 10.44 43.41 26.13
N ASP A 37 11.03 42.78 27.15
CA ASP A 37 12.22 41.94 26.99
C ASP A 37 11.88 40.65 26.23
N LEU A 38 10.75 39.96 26.55
CA LEU A 38 10.24 38.83 25.77
C LEU A 38 9.92 39.24 24.33
N TRP A 39 9.31 40.41 24.11
CA TRP A 39 9.02 40.90 22.76
C TRP A 39 10.26 41.14 21.92
N SER A 40 11.39 41.43 22.54
CA SER A 40 12.66 41.71 21.83
C SER A 40 13.47 40.45 21.50
N LEU A 41 13.09 39.28 22.02
CA LEU A 41 13.78 38.04 21.72
C LEU A 41 13.54 37.64 20.28
N SER A 42 14.59 37.16 19.62
CA SER A 42 14.50 36.60 18.28
C SER A 42 14.34 35.06 18.35
N PRO A 43 13.26 34.51 17.80
CA PRO A 43 13.12 33.04 17.71
C PRO A 43 14.24 32.32 16.92
N HIS A 44 15.03 33.08 16.15
CA HIS A 44 16.19 32.56 15.43
C HIS A 44 17.46 32.47 16.26
N SER A 45 17.46 33.09 17.47
CA SER A 45 18.61 32.98 18.37
C SER A 45 18.90 31.50 18.69
N PRO A 46 20.16 31.06 18.62
CA PRO A 46 20.54 29.69 19.01
C PRO A 46 20.37 29.45 20.52
N THR A 47 20.04 30.48 21.28
CA THR A 47 19.82 30.42 22.73
C THR A 47 18.41 30.87 23.14
N PHE A 48 17.49 30.92 22.16
CA PHE A 48 16.15 31.48 22.37
C PHE A 48 15.39 30.87 23.55
N CYS A 49 15.37 29.53 23.65
CA CYS A 49 14.69 28.86 24.76
C CYS A 49 15.35 29.16 26.12
N ARG A 50 16.67 29.23 26.16
CA ARG A 50 17.41 29.66 27.36
C ARG A 50 17.16 31.09 27.72
N ASP A 51 17.08 31.97 26.72
CA ASP A 51 16.82 33.42 26.95
C ASP A 51 15.41 33.61 27.50
N VAL A 52 14.41 32.93 26.96
CA VAL A 52 13.05 32.89 27.53
C VAL A 52 13.06 32.37 28.97
N LEU A 53 13.78 31.28 29.23
CA LEU A 53 13.88 30.71 30.58
C LEU A 53 14.56 31.68 31.52
N ALA A 54 15.62 32.37 31.09
CA ALA A 54 16.35 33.34 31.95
C ALA A 54 15.44 34.45 32.41
N LEU A 55 14.54 34.96 31.56
CA LEU A 55 13.56 36.00 31.94
C LEU A 55 12.52 35.48 32.94
N LEU A 56 12.27 34.19 32.98
CA LEU A 56 11.23 33.55 33.80
C LEU A 56 11.79 32.89 35.06
N GLN A 57 13.10 32.76 35.20
CA GLN A 57 13.74 32.12 36.37
C GLN A 57 13.19 32.55 37.72
N PRO A 58 12.90 33.84 37.95
CA PRO A 58 12.35 34.30 39.24
C PRO A 58 10.97 33.72 39.56
N ALA A 59 10.17 33.39 38.53
CA ALA A 59 8.84 32.79 38.69
C ALA A 59 8.88 31.26 38.73
N LEU A 60 9.83 30.65 38.02
CA LEU A 60 9.93 29.19 37.88
C LEU A 60 10.81 28.56 38.98
N GLY A 61 11.57 29.35 39.73
CA GLY A 61 12.48 28.83 40.74
C GLY A 61 13.63 27.97 40.21
N VAL A 62 13.96 28.11 38.91
CA VAL A 62 15.02 27.34 38.23
C VAL A 62 16.34 28.10 38.35
N PRO A 63 17.34 27.57 39.08
CA PRO A 63 18.65 28.24 39.16
C PRO A 63 19.37 28.27 37.80
N PRO A 64 20.15 29.33 37.49
CA PRO A 64 20.87 29.44 36.20
C PRO A 64 21.72 28.21 35.84
N GLN A 65 22.35 27.59 36.84
CA GLN A 65 23.21 26.41 36.66
C GLN A 65 22.41 25.16 36.27
N LYS A 66 21.10 25.14 36.51
CA LYS A 66 20.19 24.04 36.15
C LYS A 66 19.36 24.31 34.88
N ALA A 67 19.55 25.45 34.23
CA ALA A 67 18.77 25.87 33.07
C ALA A 67 18.78 24.79 31.93
N GLN A 68 19.98 24.37 31.51
CA GLN A 68 20.09 23.38 30.43
C GLN A 68 19.57 21.99 30.81
N PRO A 69 19.88 21.41 31.97
CA PRO A 69 19.26 20.17 32.41
C PRO A 69 17.72 20.26 32.51
N TRP A 70 17.18 21.39 32.97
CA TRP A 70 15.75 21.59 33.08
C TRP A 70 15.08 21.66 31.72
N LEU A 71 15.64 22.40 30.73
CA LEU A 71 15.14 22.45 29.37
C LEU A 71 15.19 21.06 28.68
N LEU A 72 16.26 20.31 28.93
CA LEU A 72 16.37 18.94 28.39
C LEU A 72 15.30 18.02 28.98
N ALA A 73 15.05 18.11 30.30
CA ALA A 73 13.98 17.35 30.93
C ALA A 73 12.59 17.74 30.39
N LEU A 74 12.35 19.06 30.22
CA LEU A 74 11.12 19.55 29.59
C LEU A 74 10.95 19.04 28.15
N TYR A 75 12.02 19.11 27.34
CA TYR A 75 12.00 18.58 25.97
C TYR A 75 11.66 17.09 25.95
N GLN A 76 12.28 16.28 26.81
CA GLN A 76 11.99 14.85 26.92
C GLN A 76 10.55 14.64 27.38
N HIS A 77 10.09 15.36 28.39
CA HIS A 77 8.73 15.29 28.88
C HIS A 77 7.71 15.66 27.79
N LEU A 78 7.97 16.72 27.00
CA LEU A 78 7.12 17.13 25.89
C LEU A 78 7.09 16.05 24.79
N ALA A 79 8.23 15.44 24.46
CA ALA A 79 8.29 14.33 23.52
C ALA A 79 7.51 13.10 24.03
N ASP A 80 7.58 12.78 25.33
CA ASP A 80 6.81 11.70 25.95
C ASP A 80 5.29 11.96 25.90
N GLN A 81 4.89 13.21 26.05
CA GLN A 81 3.49 13.60 25.89
C GLN A 81 2.95 13.37 24.48
N ARG A 82 3.79 13.61 23.45
CA ARG A 82 3.39 13.52 22.04
C ARG A 82 3.51 12.11 21.49
N PHE A 83 4.48 11.36 21.99
CA PHE A 83 4.77 9.98 21.57
C PHE A 83 4.91 9.09 22.81
N PRO A 84 3.81 8.80 23.51
CA PRO A 84 3.85 7.98 24.72
C PRO A 84 4.22 6.53 24.38
N ASP A 85 5.02 5.92 25.25
CA ASP A 85 5.35 4.50 25.18
C ASP A 85 5.54 3.98 26.61
N GLU A 86 4.45 3.56 27.24
CA GLU A 86 4.46 3.09 28.63
C GLU A 86 5.36 1.86 28.82
N ALA A 87 5.40 0.98 27.84
CA ALA A 87 6.19 -0.25 27.89
C ALA A 87 7.70 0.04 27.92
N ARG A 88 8.12 1.18 27.35
CA ARG A 88 9.52 1.62 27.31
C ARG A 88 9.86 2.72 28.32
N GLY A 89 8.97 3.01 29.24
CA GLY A 89 9.20 4.00 30.30
C GLY A 89 8.97 5.45 29.88
N HIS A 90 8.16 5.68 28.83
CA HIS A 90 7.76 6.98 28.31
C HIS A 90 6.24 7.22 28.47
N PRO A 91 5.71 7.24 29.71
CA PRO A 91 4.28 7.43 29.93
C PRO A 91 3.87 8.89 29.77
N ARG A 92 2.61 9.12 29.40
CA ARG A 92 2.01 10.46 29.49
C ARG A 92 1.90 10.88 30.96
N ARG A 93 2.44 12.04 31.27
CA ARG A 93 2.33 12.65 32.61
C ARG A 93 1.90 14.11 32.46
N PRO A 94 1.07 14.63 33.38
CA PRO A 94 0.71 16.05 33.33
C PRO A 94 1.95 16.93 33.55
N PHE A 95 2.02 18.05 32.83
CA PHE A 95 3.07 19.06 33.06
C PHE A 95 2.95 19.66 34.45
N SER A 96 4.09 19.95 35.08
CA SER A 96 4.09 20.75 36.28
C SER A 96 3.60 22.17 35.98
N PRO A 97 3.11 22.89 36.98
CA PRO A 97 2.71 24.32 36.79
C PRO A 97 3.81 25.18 36.16
N GLU A 98 5.08 24.91 36.52
CA GLU A 98 6.26 25.60 35.99
C GLU A 98 6.50 25.27 34.52
N GLU A 99 6.41 24.00 34.14
CA GLU A 99 6.55 23.55 32.75
C GLU A 99 5.42 24.11 31.88
N ALA A 100 4.18 24.04 32.34
CA ALA A 100 3.02 24.56 31.63
C ALA A 100 3.10 26.08 31.43
N LEU A 101 3.54 26.83 32.49
CA LEU A 101 3.77 28.27 32.37
C LEU A 101 4.86 28.60 31.35
N TYR A 102 5.99 27.88 31.42
CA TYR A 102 7.08 28.08 30.46
C TYR A 102 6.64 27.84 29.03
N LEU A 103 5.95 26.71 28.76
CA LEU A 103 5.44 26.39 27.44
C LEU A 103 4.44 27.41 26.92
N ALA A 104 3.53 27.90 27.76
CA ALA A 104 2.58 28.95 27.38
C ALA A 104 3.28 30.24 26.95
N LEU A 105 4.38 30.58 27.63
CA LEU A 105 5.15 31.79 27.32
C LEU A 105 6.11 31.60 26.15
N LEU A 106 6.66 30.43 25.98
CA LEU A 106 7.44 30.06 24.80
C LEU A 106 6.57 30.12 23.55
N ASP A 107 5.36 29.53 23.57
CA ASP A 107 4.41 29.62 22.46
C ASP A 107 4.00 31.06 22.15
N LEU A 108 3.77 31.86 23.17
CA LEU A 108 3.48 33.29 22.98
C LEU A 108 4.65 34.01 22.30
N ALA A 109 5.88 33.75 22.75
CA ALA A 109 7.08 34.32 22.15
C ALA A 109 7.29 33.83 20.71
N LEU A 110 6.97 32.59 20.44
CA LEU A 110 7.01 31.99 19.08
C LEU A 110 5.92 32.54 18.14
N GLN A 111 4.81 33.03 18.65
CA GLN A 111 3.75 33.67 17.84
C GLN A 111 4.09 35.11 17.44
N HIS A 112 5.08 35.74 18.05
CA HIS A 112 5.49 37.08 17.72
C HIS A 112 6.48 37.09 16.55
N ARG A 113 6.15 37.82 15.49
CA ARG A 113 6.91 37.95 14.26
C ARG A 113 7.07 39.40 13.86
N PRO A 114 8.10 40.11 14.36
CA PRO A 114 8.34 41.48 14.00
C PRO A 114 8.86 41.66 12.57
N ASP A 115 9.55 40.64 12.04
CA ASP A 115 10.11 40.66 10.70
C ASP A 115 9.18 39.91 9.75
N PRO A 116 8.59 40.54 8.73
CA PRO A 116 7.77 39.89 7.72
C PRO A 116 8.57 38.91 6.84
N PHE A 117 9.89 39.00 6.83
CA PHE A 117 10.78 38.08 6.12
C PHE A 117 11.33 36.96 7.02
N ASP A 118 10.84 36.85 8.26
CA ASP A 118 11.20 35.75 9.14
C ASP A 118 10.75 34.41 8.54
N PRO A 119 11.67 33.44 8.27
CA PRO A 119 11.30 32.14 7.70
C PRO A 119 10.25 31.39 8.51
N LEU A 120 10.16 31.62 9.83
CA LEU A 120 9.08 31.05 10.65
C LEU A 120 7.70 31.64 10.34
N MET A 121 7.62 32.77 9.62
CA MET A 121 6.33 33.33 9.17
C MET A 121 5.59 32.34 8.24
N ASP A 122 6.32 31.56 7.47
CA ASP A 122 5.75 30.59 6.56
C ASP A 122 5.02 29.44 7.29
N LEU A 123 5.32 29.25 8.58
CA LEU A 123 4.60 28.29 9.42
C LEU A 123 3.29 28.85 10.01
N LEU A 124 2.96 30.11 9.74
CA LEU A 124 1.71 30.73 10.16
C LEU A 124 0.51 30.15 9.38
N PRO A 125 -0.70 30.23 9.93
CA PRO A 125 -1.89 29.79 9.24
C PRO A 125 -2.05 30.43 7.86
N LEU A 126 -2.54 29.67 6.90
CA LEU A 126 -2.97 30.21 5.60
C LEU A 126 -4.09 31.21 5.81
N PRO A 127 -4.14 32.27 5.00
CA PRO A 127 -5.25 33.22 5.04
C PRO A 127 -6.57 32.51 4.64
N PRO A 128 -7.73 32.96 5.19
CA PRO A 128 -9.02 32.31 4.95
C PRO A 128 -9.34 32.08 3.47
N GLU A 129 -8.97 33.01 2.60
CA GLU A 129 -9.18 32.95 1.15
C GLU A 129 -8.46 31.76 0.50
N SER A 130 -7.36 31.30 1.09
CA SER A 130 -6.62 30.12 0.63
C SER A 130 -7.30 28.81 1.04
N LEU A 131 -8.25 28.86 1.96
CA LEU A 131 -9.02 27.71 2.42
C LEU A 131 -10.29 27.49 1.59
N ASP A 132 -10.72 28.51 0.83
CA ASP A 132 -11.93 28.42 0.01
C ASP A 132 -11.82 27.27 -0.98
N HIS A 133 -12.87 26.46 -0.99
CA HIS A 133 -12.99 25.26 -1.84
C HIS A 133 -11.97 24.15 -1.56
N SER A 134 -11.18 24.22 -0.48
CA SER A 134 -10.29 23.10 -0.11
C SER A 134 -11.08 21.98 0.56
N PRO A 135 -10.97 20.73 0.07
CA PRO A 135 -11.62 19.57 0.68
C PRO A 135 -11.04 19.25 2.06
N THR A 136 -9.81 19.69 2.36
CA THR A 136 -9.14 19.45 3.64
C THR A 136 -9.12 20.67 4.57
N ALA A 137 -9.86 21.72 4.27
CA ALA A 137 -9.90 22.95 5.09
C ALA A 137 -10.24 22.68 6.56
N ALA A 138 -11.23 21.82 6.82
CA ALA A 138 -11.63 21.46 8.18
C ALA A 138 -10.53 20.68 8.92
N ASP A 139 -9.88 19.74 8.24
CA ASP A 139 -8.76 18.96 8.78
C ASP A 139 -7.56 19.87 9.06
N TYR A 140 -7.30 20.82 8.16
CA TYR A 140 -6.26 21.81 8.36
C TYR A 140 -6.50 22.67 9.61
N GLN A 141 -7.72 23.11 9.86
CA GLN A 141 -8.06 23.86 11.08
C GLN A 141 -7.85 23.02 12.33
N ARG A 142 -8.27 21.75 12.32
CA ARG A 142 -8.03 20.81 13.43
C ARG A 142 -6.54 20.55 13.63
N PHE A 143 -5.78 20.42 12.54
CA PHE A 143 -4.32 20.29 12.59
C PHE A 143 -3.66 21.49 13.29
N LEU A 144 -4.04 22.74 12.93
CA LEU A 144 -3.52 23.94 13.56
C LEU A 144 -3.85 23.99 15.05
N GLN A 145 -5.06 23.57 15.41
CA GLN A 145 -5.49 23.50 16.81
C GLN A 145 -4.66 22.46 17.57
N ALA A 146 -4.55 21.25 17.07
CA ALA A 146 -3.76 20.19 17.68
C ALA A 146 -2.27 20.59 17.83
N ALA A 147 -1.68 21.14 16.77
CA ALA A 147 -0.28 21.60 16.82
C ALA A 147 -0.03 22.70 17.87
N GLN A 148 -1.04 23.55 18.11
CA GLN A 148 -0.94 24.58 19.16
C GLN A 148 -1.16 23.99 20.56
N GLU A 149 -2.20 23.20 20.77
CA GLU A 149 -2.53 22.60 22.06
C GLU A 149 -1.42 21.67 22.53
N GLU A 150 -0.74 21.07 21.59
CA GLU A 150 0.36 20.15 21.87
C GLU A 150 1.75 20.77 21.83
N HIS A 151 1.85 22.08 21.73
CA HIS A 151 3.13 22.81 21.77
C HIS A 151 4.16 22.36 20.72
N ILE A 152 3.69 22.00 19.49
CA ILE A 152 4.58 21.42 18.46
C ILE A 152 5.69 22.39 18.04
N LEU A 153 5.42 23.70 17.91
CA LEU A 153 6.46 24.67 17.62
C LEU A 153 7.50 24.78 18.75
N ALA A 154 7.05 24.68 20.01
CA ALA A 154 7.96 24.62 21.14
C ALA A 154 8.84 23.38 21.11
N LEU A 155 8.28 22.22 20.74
CA LEU A 155 9.03 20.97 20.58
C LEU A 155 10.15 21.10 19.53
N PHE A 156 9.83 21.64 18.35
CA PHE A 156 10.83 21.90 17.31
C PHE A 156 11.91 22.89 17.78
N THR A 157 11.51 23.96 18.46
CA THR A 157 12.45 25.02 18.91
C THR A 157 13.37 24.51 20.01
N LEU A 158 12.85 23.77 20.98
CA LEU A 158 13.65 23.08 22.00
C LEU A 158 14.59 22.05 21.38
N GLY A 159 14.10 21.25 20.42
CA GLY A 159 14.92 20.29 19.71
C GLY A 159 16.10 20.93 18.99
N ARG A 160 15.89 22.05 18.29
CA ARG A 160 16.95 22.81 17.62
C ARG A 160 18.05 23.29 18.60
N GLU A 161 17.66 23.72 19.80
CA GLU A 161 18.62 24.25 20.78
C GLU A 161 19.36 23.16 21.56
N LEU A 162 18.72 22.00 21.78
CA LEU A 162 19.19 20.95 22.69
C LEU A 162 19.78 19.74 22.00
N MET A 163 19.37 19.49 20.74
CA MET A 163 19.77 18.30 19.99
C MET A 163 20.93 18.59 19.03
N PRO A 164 21.70 17.57 18.63
CA PRO A 164 22.84 17.75 17.70
C PRO A 164 22.42 18.02 16.24
N PHE A 165 21.13 18.00 15.92
CA PHE A 165 20.55 18.30 14.61
C PHE A 165 19.48 19.38 14.72
N ASP A 166 19.23 20.11 13.64
CA ASP A 166 18.20 21.15 13.61
C ASP A 166 16.93 20.66 12.87
N PRO A 167 15.95 20.06 13.58
CA PRO A 167 14.74 19.59 12.96
C PRO A 167 13.84 20.73 12.46
N ALA A 168 13.92 21.89 13.11
CA ALA A 168 13.12 23.06 12.73
C ALA A 168 13.59 23.64 11.39
N ALA A 169 14.89 23.81 11.21
CA ALA A 169 15.44 24.36 9.97
C ALA A 169 15.13 23.47 8.75
N HIS A 170 15.28 22.14 8.89
CA HIS A 170 14.89 21.21 7.83
C HIS A 170 13.40 21.31 7.50
N THR A 171 12.53 21.25 8.51
CA THR A 171 11.08 21.34 8.33
C THR A 171 10.67 22.65 7.68
N ILE A 172 11.26 23.77 8.09
CA ILE A 172 11.01 25.09 7.48
C ILE A 172 11.44 25.10 6.01
N GLY A 173 12.63 24.60 5.71
CA GLY A 173 13.13 24.52 4.34
C GLY A 173 12.23 23.68 3.43
N VAL A 174 11.85 22.50 3.87
CA VAL A 174 10.93 21.62 3.11
C VAL A 174 9.57 22.27 2.95
N HIS A 175 9.02 22.84 4.02
CA HIS A 175 7.74 23.53 3.99
C HIS A 175 7.76 24.70 2.99
N ASN A 176 8.81 25.54 3.00
CA ASN A 176 8.91 26.69 2.11
C ASN A 176 8.99 26.27 0.66
N VAL A 177 9.83 25.27 0.32
CA VAL A 177 9.95 24.75 -1.04
C VAL A 177 8.63 24.14 -1.52
N ALA A 178 8.02 23.28 -0.68
CA ALA A 178 6.76 22.61 -1.03
C ALA A 178 5.63 23.62 -1.23
N LEU A 179 5.43 24.54 -0.28
CA LEU A 179 4.33 25.52 -0.35
C LEU A 179 4.53 26.53 -1.49
N HIS A 180 5.73 27.03 -1.70
CA HIS A 180 6.02 27.95 -2.79
C HIS A 180 5.72 27.30 -4.15
N THR A 181 6.22 26.09 -4.36
CA THR A 181 5.95 25.34 -5.58
C THR A 181 4.45 25.03 -5.72
N ALA A 182 3.76 24.69 -4.63
CA ALA A 182 2.32 24.42 -4.61
C ALA A 182 1.49 25.64 -5.02
N ILE A 183 1.84 26.84 -4.50
CA ILE A 183 1.17 28.10 -4.86
C ILE A 183 1.32 28.38 -6.35
N LEU A 184 2.53 28.24 -6.90
CA LEU A 184 2.80 28.45 -8.32
C LEU A 184 2.07 27.40 -9.18
N ALA A 185 2.06 26.15 -8.75
CA ALA A 185 1.32 25.08 -9.43
C ALA A 185 -0.20 25.37 -9.48
N ARG A 186 -0.78 25.82 -8.37
CA ARG A 186 -2.19 26.23 -8.31
C ARG A 186 -2.48 27.45 -9.20
N GLN A 187 -1.58 28.44 -9.24
CA GLN A 187 -1.70 29.59 -10.14
C GLN A 187 -1.60 29.17 -11.62
N ALA A 188 -0.84 28.12 -11.92
CA ALA A 188 -0.75 27.51 -13.24
C ALA A 188 -1.98 26.63 -13.58
N GLY A 189 -3.00 26.56 -12.71
CA GLY A 189 -4.23 25.79 -12.95
C GLY A 189 -4.11 24.31 -12.59
N LEU A 190 -3.02 23.89 -11.96
CA LEU A 190 -2.88 22.50 -11.51
C LEU A 190 -3.72 22.24 -10.24
N PRO A 191 -4.30 21.04 -10.08
CA PRO A 191 -5.12 20.70 -8.93
C PRO A 191 -4.24 20.45 -7.70
N VAL A 192 -4.10 21.45 -6.83
CA VAL A 192 -3.31 21.38 -5.59
C VAL A 192 -4.15 21.87 -4.42
N ASP A 193 -4.18 21.10 -3.35
CA ASP A 193 -4.76 21.47 -2.08
C ASP A 193 -3.69 22.11 -1.18
N LEU A 194 -3.63 23.43 -1.14
CA LEU A 194 -2.62 24.18 -0.37
C LEU A 194 -2.66 23.88 1.14
N PRO A 195 -3.85 23.82 1.81
CA PRO A 195 -3.93 23.43 3.21
C PRO A 195 -3.30 22.06 3.47
N LEU A 196 -3.54 21.09 2.59
CA LEU A 196 -3.00 19.74 2.71
C LEU A 196 -1.47 19.73 2.56
N VAL A 197 -0.93 20.40 1.53
CA VAL A 197 0.53 20.53 1.34
C VAL A 197 1.17 21.17 2.56
N ARG A 198 0.57 22.25 3.07
CA ARG A 198 1.13 23.00 4.20
C ARG A 198 1.17 22.17 5.46
N ALA A 199 0.06 21.52 5.84
CA ALA A 199 0.00 20.69 7.02
C ALA A 199 0.91 19.47 6.91
N ALA A 200 0.95 18.83 5.73
CA ALA A 200 1.79 17.67 5.50
C ALA A 200 3.29 18.01 5.55
N ALA A 201 3.70 19.11 4.92
CA ALA A 201 5.09 19.56 4.94
C ALA A 201 5.54 19.99 6.34
N PHE A 202 4.65 20.62 7.13
CA PHE A 202 4.94 20.94 8.52
C PHE A 202 5.14 19.69 9.38
N GLY A 203 4.32 18.67 9.16
CA GLY A 203 4.25 17.49 10.02
C GLY A 203 5.06 16.28 9.55
N HIS A 204 5.71 16.33 8.35
CA HIS A 204 6.32 15.13 7.74
C HIS A 204 7.39 14.47 8.63
N ASP A 205 8.16 15.27 9.34
CA ASP A 205 9.25 14.83 10.21
C ASP A 205 8.89 14.80 11.70
N LEU A 206 7.64 15.03 12.06
CA LEU A 206 7.21 15.09 13.46
C LEU A 206 7.53 13.81 14.22
N GLY A 207 7.45 12.67 13.55
CA GLY A 207 7.78 11.37 14.12
C GLY A 207 9.25 11.16 14.51
N LYS A 208 10.17 12.04 14.09
CA LYS A 208 11.57 12.00 14.55
C LYS A 208 11.68 12.14 16.07
N PHE A 209 10.78 12.89 16.69
CA PHE A 209 10.71 13.05 18.13
C PHE A 209 10.20 11.81 18.88
N GLY A 210 9.51 10.91 18.18
CA GLY A 210 9.07 9.61 18.70
C GLY A 210 10.19 8.56 18.75
N CYS A 211 11.21 8.69 17.91
CA CYS A 211 12.33 7.74 17.84
C CYS A 211 13.33 7.99 18.98
N ARG A 212 13.30 7.14 20.01
CA ARG A 212 14.08 7.31 21.24
C ARG A 212 14.88 6.07 21.59
N GLY A 213 15.89 6.21 22.46
CA GLY A 213 16.72 5.10 22.88
C GLY A 213 17.42 4.39 21.71
N ALA A 214 17.24 3.09 21.56
CA ALA A 214 17.81 2.30 20.49
C ALA A 214 17.27 2.69 19.09
N GLU A 215 16.07 3.26 19.02
CA GLU A 215 15.45 3.70 17.77
C GLU A 215 16.07 4.98 17.21
N ALA A 216 16.80 5.74 18.02
CA ALA A 216 17.49 6.96 17.57
C ALA A 216 18.48 6.70 16.42
N GLN A 217 19.04 5.51 16.34
CA GLN A 217 19.92 5.10 15.24
C GLN A 217 19.14 4.72 13.96
N ARG A 218 17.82 4.56 14.05
CA ARG A 218 16.92 4.14 12.96
C ARG A 218 15.89 5.21 12.60
N ILE A 219 16.11 6.46 13.01
CA ILE A 219 15.23 7.60 12.69
C ILE A 219 14.82 7.64 11.21
N PRO A 220 15.74 7.46 10.22
CA PRO A 220 15.39 7.53 8.80
C PRO A 220 14.35 6.51 8.35
N TYR A 221 14.15 5.45 9.12
CA TYR A 221 13.21 4.36 8.80
C TYR A 221 11.97 4.34 9.67
N LEU A 222 12.06 4.84 10.90
CA LEU A 222 10.99 4.70 11.89
C LEU A 222 10.15 5.96 12.09
N HIS A 223 10.66 7.15 11.74
CA HIS A 223 9.92 8.40 11.97
C HIS A 223 8.57 8.44 11.23
N TYR A 224 8.42 7.73 10.10
CA TYR A 224 7.16 7.62 9.36
C TYR A 224 6.02 7.06 10.21
N TYR A 225 6.31 6.02 11.03
CA TYR A 225 5.31 5.37 11.89
C TYR A 225 4.83 6.29 12.99
N TYR A 226 5.76 7.00 13.64
CA TYR A 226 5.42 7.97 14.68
C TYR A 226 4.71 9.20 14.11
N THR A 227 5.09 9.67 12.92
CA THR A 227 4.36 10.70 12.20
C THR A 227 2.92 10.26 11.96
N TRP A 228 2.72 9.07 11.42
CA TRP A 228 1.38 8.51 11.20
C TRP A 228 0.58 8.37 12.49
N GLN A 229 1.19 7.85 13.55
CA GLN A 229 0.56 7.70 14.87
C GLN A 229 -0.02 9.02 15.37
N TRP A 230 0.78 10.07 15.32
CA TRP A 230 0.34 11.38 15.80
C TRP A 230 -0.88 11.91 15.03
N PHE A 231 -0.84 11.86 13.70
CA PHE A 231 -1.96 12.29 12.87
C PHE A 231 -3.23 11.46 13.11
N ARG A 232 -3.07 10.17 13.26
CA ARG A 232 -4.20 9.25 13.51
C ARG A 232 -4.85 9.50 14.87
N GLU A 233 -4.07 9.71 15.92
CA GLU A 233 -4.59 10.04 17.25
C GLU A 233 -5.44 11.31 17.25
N HIS A 234 -5.18 12.24 16.34
CA HIS A 234 -5.94 13.48 16.17
C HIS A 234 -7.07 13.39 15.14
N GLY A 235 -7.30 12.23 14.54
CA GLY A 235 -8.30 12.05 13.47
C GLY A 235 -7.98 12.85 12.20
N LEU A 236 -6.69 13.02 11.89
CA LEU A 236 -6.15 13.77 10.76
C LEU A 236 -5.52 12.85 9.71
N GLU A 237 -6.17 11.72 9.44
CA GLU A 237 -5.64 10.65 8.59
C GLU A 237 -5.31 11.11 7.16
N SER A 238 -6.08 12.04 6.58
CA SER A 238 -5.82 12.56 5.24
C SER A 238 -4.49 13.31 5.16
N ILE A 239 -4.18 14.13 6.17
CA ILE A 239 -2.90 14.84 6.29
C ILE A 239 -1.78 13.86 6.63
N GLY A 240 -2.04 12.98 7.61
CA GLY A 240 -1.08 11.97 8.06
C GLY A 240 -0.63 11.04 6.94
N HIS A 241 -1.53 10.68 6.04
CA HIS A 241 -1.21 9.84 4.88
C HIS A 241 -0.17 10.50 3.97
N ILE A 242 -0.30 11.79 3.68
CA ILE A 242 0.70 12.52 2.89
C ILE A 242 2.00 12.70 3.71
N SER A 243 1.88 13.12 4.98
CA SER A 243 3.04 13.37 5.85
C SER A 243 3.91 12.13 6.07
N ALA A 244 3.30 10.95 6.27
CA ALA A 244 4.02 9.72 6.56
C ALA A 244 4.57 9.02 5.30
N ASN A 245 4.06 9.33 4.10
CA ASN A 245 4.44 8.69 2.85
C ASN A 245 5.31 9.61 1.98
N HIS A 246 6.49 9.99 2.47
CA HIS A 246 7.44 10.85 1.78
C HIS A 246 8.80 10.20 1.49
N SER A 247 8.88 8.87 1.50
CA SER A 247 10.14 8.13 1.33
C SER A 247 10.44 7.75 -0.13
N THR A 248 11.65 7.22 -0.35
CA THR A 248 12.05 6.65 -1.66
C THR A 248 11.12 5.55 -2.15
N TRP A 249 10.56 4.79 -1.25
CA TRP A 249 9.67 3.69 -1.57
C TRP A 249 8.32 4.18 -2.05
N ASP A 250 7.83 5.29 -1.50
CA ASP A 250 6.55 5.87 -1.93
C ASP A 250 6.64 6.31 -3.39
N LEU A 251 7.79 6.82 -3.80
CA LEU A 251 8.06 7.15 -5.21
C LEU A 251 8.27 5.94 -6.12
N GLU A 252 8.47 4.74 -5.61
CA GLU A 252 8.42 3.53 -6.43
C GLU A 252 6.99 3.25 -6.90
N CYS A 253 5.98 3.64 -6.12
CA CYS A 253 4.62 3.67 -6.58
C CYS A 253 4.49 4.64 -7.77
N GLU A 254 3.80 4.22 -8.83
CA GLU A 254 3.72 5.04 -10.05
C GLU A 254 2.79 6.23 -9.90
N ASN A 255 1.93 6.22 -8.92
CA ASN A 255 0.81 7.13 -8.78
C ASN A 255 0.77 7.78 -7.39
N LEU A 256 1.36 8.96 -7.26
CA LEU A 256 1.27 9.79 -6.04
C LEU A 256 0.40 11.03 -6.28
N PRO A 257 -0.41 11.49 -5.29
CA PRO A 257 -1.10 12.77 -5.42
C PRO A 257 -0.10 13.93 -5.53
N MET A 258 -0.54 15.03 -6.11
CA MET A 258 0.31 16.22 -6.33
C MET A 258 0.96 16.67 -5.02
N GLU A 259 0.21 16.63 -3.94
CA GLU A 259 0.66 17.04 -2.60
C GLU A 259 1.81 16.17 -2.08
N SER A 260 1.74 14.85 -2.31
CA SER A 260 2.86 13.94 -1.98
C SER A 260 4.08 14.22 -2.85
N LEU A 261 3.88 14.40 -4.17
CA LEU A 261 4.98 14.71 -5.07
C LEU A 261 5.67 16.03 -4.70
N LEU A 262 4.90 17.06 -4.34
CA LEU A 262 5.44 18.35 -3.90
C LEU A 262 6.22 18.21 -2.60
N LEU A 263 5.71 17.44 -1.63
CA LEU A 263 6.41 17.19 -0.37
C LEU A 263 7.72 16.45 -0.60
N ILE A 264 7.68 15.33 -1.33
CA ILE A 264 8.88 14.52 -1.59
C ILE A 264 9.90 15.30 -2.42
N TYR A 265 9.45 16.04 -3.43
CA TYR A 265 10.30 16.91 -4.24
C TYR A 265 11.02 17.94 -3.39
N ALA A 266 10.34 18.56 -2.44
CA ALA A 266 10.92 19.52 -1.50
C ALA A 266 11.89 18.84 -0.54
N ASP A 267 11.48 17.73 0.10
CA ASP A 267 12.31 17.02 1.07
C ASP A 267 13.62 16.52 0.45
N PHE A 268 13.58 16.03 -0.80
CA PHE A 268 14.77 15.56 -1.48
C PHE A 268 15.74 16.67 -1.89
N ARG A 269 15.29 17.91 -1.94
CA ARG A 269 16.11 19.08 -2.32
C ARG A 269 16.65 19.86 -1.12
N VAL A 270 16.07 19.72 0.06
CA VAL A 270 16.49 20.45 1.26
C VAL A 270 17.46 19.59 2.09
N ARG A 271 18.67 20.07 2.29
CA ARG A 271 19.71 19.35 3.07
C ARG A 271 20.48 20.30 3.96
N GLY A 272 20.85 19.79 5.15
CA GLY A 272 21.74 20.48 6.05
C GLY A 272 23.16 20.54 5.52
N GLN A 273 23.74 21.73 5.58
CA GLN A 273 25.17 21.99 5.39
C GLN A 273 25.74 22.55 6.69
N ARG A 274 27.02 22.32 6.94
CA ARG A 274 27.74 22.94 8.05
C ARG A 274 28.65 24.03 7.51
N ASP A 275 28.57 25.21 8.12
CA ASP A 275 29.48 26.31 7.82
C ASP A 275 30.89 26.06 8.40
N GLU A 276 31.82 26.98 8.15
CA GLU A 276 33.20 26.94 8.66
C GLU A 276 33.27 26.91 10.19
N ASN A 277 32.22 27.38 10.88
CA ASN A 277 32.10 27.36 12.32
C ASN A 277 31.37 26.13 12.87
N GLY A 278 31.04 25.15 11.99
CA GLY A 278 30.33 23.94 12.35
C GLY A 278 28.82 24.13 12.59
N ARG A 279 28.26 25.29 12.28
CA ARG A 279 26.82 25.56 12.41
C ARG A 279 26.09 24.95 11.21
N GLU A 280 25.01 24.22 11.50
CA GLU A 280 24.15 23.67 10.47
C GLU A 280 23.21 24.76 9.93
N HIS A 281 23.15 24.86 8.61
CA HIS A 281 22.15 25.65 7.89
C HIS A 281 21.54 24.82 6.78
N MET A 282 20.32 25.13 6.35
CA MET A 282 19.65 24.42 5.26
C MET A 282 20.01 25.04 3.93
N ALA A 283 20.38 24.18 2.98
CA ALA A 283 20.61 24.56 1.61
C ALA A 283 19.60 23.84 0.69
N ILE A 284 19.17 24.54 -0.34
CA ILE A 284 18.28 24.01 -1.38
C ILE A 284 19.15 23.62 -2.57
N TYR A 285 19.05 22.34 -2.96
CA TYR A 285 19.83 21.77 -4.03
C TYR A 285 18.98 21.57 -5.29
N THR A 286 19.62 21.56 -6.46
CA THR A 286 19.01 20.95 -7.64
C THR A 286 18.88 19.45 -7.42
N LEU A 287 18.01 18.78 -8.19
CA LEU A 287 17.85 17.32 -8.07
C LEU A 287 19.16 16.56 -8.34
N ASP A 288 19.99 17.06 -9.27
CA ASP A 288 21.28 16.41 -9.57
C ASP A 288 22.28 16.58 -8.44
N GLN A 289 22.39 17.78 -7.87
CA GLN A 289 23.23 18.03 -6.70
C GLN A 289 22.77 17.20 -5.49
N ALA A 290 21.47 17.12 -5.26
CA ALA A 290 20.90 16.34 -4.16
C ALA A 290 21.16 14.83 -4.33
N ARG A 291 21.05 14.30 -5.56
CA ARG A 291 21.40 12.92 -5.88
C ARG A 291 22.87 12.64 -5.58
N ASP A 292 23.76 13.47 -6.10
CA ASP A 292 25.21 13.27 -5.95
C ASP A 292 25.61 13.34 -4.47
N LEU A 293 25.00 14.26 -3.71
CA LEU A 293 25.20 14.36 -2.27
C LEU A 293 24.74 13.10 -1.52
N ILE A 294 23.58 12.55 -1.86
CA ILE A 294 23.09 11.30 -1.23
C ILE A 294 24.04 10.15 -1.57
N PHE A 295 24.43 9.99 -2.82
CA PHE A 295 25.35 8.91 -3.21
C PHE A 295 26.72 9.02 -2.52
N SER A 296 27.20 10.22 -2.24
CA SER A 296 28.45 10.43 -1.50
C SER A 296 28.34 10.08 -0.01
N LYS A 297 27.15 10.17 0.59
CA LYS A 297 26.92 9.95 2.03
C LYS A 297 26.55 8.51 2.40
N LEU A 298 26.06 7.72 1.45
CA LEU A 298 25.60 6.35 1.71
C LEU A 298 26.76 5.37 1.68
N ALA A 299 27.26 5.00 2.87
CA ALA A 299 28.35 4.04 3.03
C ALA A 299 27.99 2.62 2.55
N ASP A 300 26.71 2.23 2.65
CA ASP A 300 26.22 0.88 2.34
C ASP A 300 25.41 0.85 1.04
N MET A 301 26.00 1.32 -0.05
CA MET A 301 25.34 1.37 -1.35
C MET A 301 25.34 -0.01 -2.02
N THR A 302 24.25 -0.75 -1.87
CA THR A 302 24.01 -1.95 -2.66
C THR A 302 23.52 -1.61 -4.08
N PRO A 303 23.74 -2.49 -5.10
CA PRO A 303 23.21 -2.25 -6.44
C PRO A 303 21.68 -2.08 -6.50
N ALA A 304 20.94 -2.74 -5.61
CA ALA A 304 19.49 -2.58 -5.50
C ALA A 304 19.12 -1.20 -4.95
N LYS A 305 19.80 -0.74 -3.90
CA LYS A 305 19.61 0.59 -3.31
C LYS A 305 19.96 1.70 -4.31
N GLN A 306 21.05 1.54 -5.04
CA GLN A 306 21.43 2.48 -6.09
C GLN A 306 20.35 2.59 -7.17
N ARG A 307 19.88 1.47 -7.72
CA ARG A 307 18.79 1.47 -8.74
C ARG A 307 17.53 2.12 -8.23
N ARG A 308 17.17 1.92 -6.94
CA ARG A 308 16.02 2.57 -6.32
C ARG A 308 16.17 4.08 -6.33
N TYR A 309 17.30 4.61 -5.84
CA TYR A 309 17.56 6.06 -5.85
C TYR A 309 17.60 6.65 -7.26
N GLU A 310 18.23 5.96 -8.21
CA GLU A 310 18.23 6.39 -9.62
C GLU A 310 16.81 6.48 -10.20
N THR A 311 15.94 5.49 -9.87
CA THR A 311 14.53 5.50 -10.28
C THR A 311 13.77 6.66 -9.65
N VAL A 312 13.96 6.88 -8.35
CA VAL A 312 13.35 7.98 -7.60
C VAL A 312 13.73 9.33 -8.20
N TYR A 313 15.01 9.60 -8.39
CA TYR A 313 15.44 10.88 -8.97
C TYR A 313 15.00 11.06 -10.42
N ARG A 314 14.86 9.98 -11.19
CA ARG A 314 14.27 10.04 -12.54
C ARG A 314 12.81 10.47 -12.47
N LYS A 315 12.00 9.87 -11.58
CA LYS A 315 10.59 10.25 -11.38
C LYS A 315 10.44 11.70 -10.92
N LEU A 316 11.32 12.16 -10.02
CA LEU A 316 11.32 13.57 -9.60
C LEU A 316 11.69 14.52 -10.74
N ARG A 317 12.60 14.15 -11.65
CA ARG A 317 12.88 14.94 -12.85
C ARG A 317 11.69 14.95 -13.81
N ASP A 318 11.00 13.83 -13.99
CA ASP A 318 9.77 13.80 -14.79
C ASP A 318 8.71 14.73 -14.20
N PHE A 319 8.58 14.75 -12.87
CA PHE A 319 7.71 15.68 -12.17
C PHE A 319 8.16 17.14 -12.35
N GLU A 320 9.45 17.41 -12.24
CA GLU A 320 10.00 18.74 -12.50
C GLU A 320 9.74 19.21 -13.94
N HIS A 321 9.91 18.34 -14.92
CA HIS A 321 9.56 18.63 -16.32
C HIS A 321 8.07 18.91 -16.49
N TYR A 322 7.21 18.15 -15.81
CA TYR A 322 5.77 18.38 -15.80
C TYR A 322 5.42 19.79 -15.25
N LEU A 323 6.01 20.17 -14.11
CA LEU A 323 5.83 21.50 -13.54
C LEU A 323 6.26 22.61 -14.51
N ARG A 324 7.44 22.46 -15.11
CA ARG A 324 7.97 23.42 -16.11
C ARG A 324 7.10 23.52 -17.36
N ALA A 325 6.55 22.38 -17.83
CA ALA A 325 5.64 22.36 -18.97
C ALA A 325 4.34 23.16 -18.73
N HIS A 326 3.93 23.24 -17.45
CA HIS A 326 2.80 24.08 -17.01
C HIS A 326 3.19 25.50 -16.60
N GLY A 327 4.44 25.92 -16.87
CA GLY A 327 4.91 27.25 -16.56
C GLY A 327 5.25 27.50 -15.09
N VAL A 328 5.36 26.41 -14.29
CA VAL A 328 5.80 26.50 -12.90
C VAL A 328 7.33 26.55 -12.86
N PRO A 329 7.95 27.65 -12.38
CA PRO A 329 9.39 27.71 -12.21
C PRO A 329 9.84 26.74 -11.11
N THR A 330 10.89 25.99 -11.39
CA THR A 330 11.47 25.02 -10.47
C THR A 330 12.83 25.43 -9.94
N ASP A 331 13.39 26.49 -10.51
CA ASP A 331 14.56 27.17 -10.00
C ASP A 331 14.11 28.16 -8.92
N LEU A 332 14.54 27.92 -7.69
CA LEU A 332 14.12 28.72 -6.53
C LEU A 332 14.94 30.01 -6.37
N GLU A 333 16.00 30.17 -7.15
CA GLU A 333 16.74 31.42 -7.23
C GLU A 333 16.04 32.47 -8.13
N GLU A 334 15.08 32.04 -8.97
CA GLU A 334 14.28 32.94 -9.78
C GLU A 334 13.06 33.44 -9.00
N ASP A 335 13.20 34.54 -8.27
CA ASP A 335 12.14 35.22 -7.49
C ASP A 335 11.00 35.81 -8.36
N GLN A 336 10.94 35.51 -9.63
CA GLN A 336 9.94 36.06 -10.53
C GLN A 336 8.86 35.03 -10.90
N LEU A 337 7.63 35.34 -10.47
CA LEU A 337 6.42 34.76 -11.00
C LEU A 337 6.36 35.04 -12.51
N ARG A 338 6.72 34.06 -13.34
CA ARG A 338 6.50 34.18 -14.80
C ARG A 338 4.99 34.10 -15.07
N PRO A 339 4.45 35.02 -15.86
CA PRO A 339 3.06 34.92 -16.30
C PRO A 339 2.87 33.58 -17.02
N VAL A 340 1.97 32.74 -16.52
CA VAL A 340 1.61 31.50 -17.17
C VAL A 340 0.74 31.85 -18.38
N THR A 341 1.27 31.77 -19.58
CA THR A 341 0.50 31.82 -20.81
C THR A 341 0.07 30.41 -21.16
N HIS A 342 -1.16 30.06 -20.82
CA HIS A 342 -1.77 28.83 -21.30
C HIS A 342 -2.15 28.99 -22.77
N THR A 343 -1.25 28.66 -23.65
CA THR A 343 -1.61 28.23 -24.99
C THR A 343 -1.65 26.71 -24.96
N ASP A 344 -2.82 26.13 -24.65
CA ASP A 344 -3.01 24.69 -24.80
C ASP A 344 -2.76 24.30 -26.26
N PRO A 345 -1.72 23.53 -26.58
CA PRO A 345 -1.55 23.06 -27.95
C PRO A 345 -2.75 22.18 -28.27
N ALA A 346 -3.42 22.47 -29.38
CA ALA A 346 -4.53 21.66 -29.83
C ALA A 346 -4.06 20.21 -30.02
N LEU A 347 -4.81 19.24 -29.53
CA LEU A 347 -4.53 17.79 -29.70
C LEU A 347 -4.40 17.35 -31.15
N LEU A 348 -4.85 18.22 -32.08
CA LEU A 348 -4.81 18.01 -33.54
C LEU A 348 -3.43 18.31 -34.15
N PHE A 349 -2.49 18.90 -33.44
CA PHE A 349 -1.14 19.12 -33.95
C PHE A 349 -0.27 17.90 -33.63
N PRO A 350 0.20 17.14 -34.63
CA PRO A 350 0.96 15.90 -34.44
C PRO A 350 2.21 16.06 -33.60
N GLU A 351 2.83 17.23 -33.62
CA GLU A 351 4.13 17.52 -33.03
C GLU A 351 4.08 17.66 -31.51
N GLY A 352 2.92 17.90 -30.93
CA GLY A 352 2.75 18.00 -29.46
C GLY A 352 1.72 17.01 -28.88
N ALA A 353 1.15 16.13 -29.72
CA ALA A 353 0.07 15.27 -29.29
C ALA A 353 0.50 14.25 -28.20
N LEU A 354 1.71 13.70 -28.31
CA LEU A 354 2.23 12.72 -27.37
C LEU A 354 2.49 13.34 -26.00
N GLU A 355 3.13 14.50 -25.98
CA GLU A 355 3.40 15.28 -24.76
C GLU A 355 2.09 15.68 -24.10
N ARG A 356 1.14 16.15 -24.88
CA ARG A 356 -0.19 16.52 -24.37
C ARG A 356 -0.96 15.34 -23.78
N LEU A 357 -0.90 14.17 -24.41
CA LEU A 357 -1.50 12.94 -23.90
C LEU A 357 -0.84 12.51 -22.59
N ARG A 358 0.49 12.62 -22.49
CA ARG A 358 1.21 12.34 -21.23
C ARG A 358 0.78 13.29 -20.13
N ASP A 359 0.70 14.59 -20.41
CA ASP A 359 0.27 15.60 -19.44
C ASP A 359 -1.15 15.35 -18.95
N LEU A 360 -2.08 15.06 -19.87
CA LEU A 360 -3.47 14.74 -19.53
C LEU A 360 -3.56 13.46 -18.68
N THR A 361 -2.79 12.43 -19.04
CA THR A 361 -2.74 11.17 -18.29
C THR A 361 -2.21 11.41 -16.88
N PHE A 362 -1.12 12.15 -16.76
CA PHE A 362 -0.51 12.48 -15.47
C PHE A 362 -1.45 13.32 -14.59
N ALA A 363 -2.06 14.36 -15.16
CA ALA A 363 -3.02 15.21 -14.45
C ALA A 363 -4.26 14.42 -13.98
N ASN A 364 -4.75 13.47 -14.77
CA ASN A 364 -5.86 12.60 -14.39
C ASN A 364 -5.45 11.64 -13.27
N SER A 365 -4.25 11.06 -13.33
CA SER A 365 -3.72 10.20 -12.27
C SER A 365 -3.63 10.95 -10.95
N ILE A 366 -3.04 12.15 -10.93
CA ILE A 366 -2.95 13.01 -9.74
C ILE A 366 -4.34 13.28 -9.16
N ARG A 367 -5.33 13.61 -10.02
CA ARG A 367 -6.70 13.90 -9.57
C ARG A 367 -7.36 12.68 -8.95
N LEU A 368 -7.19 11.50 -9.54
CA LEU A 368 -7.73 10.25 -9.00
C LEU A 368 -7.12 9.93 -7.64
N MET A 369 -5.81 10.11 -7.48
CA MET A 369 -5.12 9.87 -6.21
C MET A 369 -5.60 10.81 -5.11
N ALA A 370 -5.72 12.10 -5.41
CA ALA A 370 -6.27 13.06 -4.48
C ALA A 370 -7.71 12.67 -4.06
N THR A 371 -8.50 12.12 -5.01
CA THR A 371 -9.87 11.65 -4.72
C THR A 371 -9.87 10.46 -3.76
N VAL A 372 -9.00 9.47 -3.96
CA VAL A 372 -8.97 8.26 -3.10
C VAL A 372 -8.34 8.50 -1.74
N ALA A 373 -7.48 9.52 -1.62
CA ALA A 373 -6.88 9.93 -0.35
C ALA A 373 -7.87 10.73 0.52
N ALA A 374 -8.77 11.52 -0.08
CA ALA A 374 -9.72 12.37 0.64
C ALA A 374 -10.98 11.60 1.08
N SER A 375 -11.49 11.92 2.27
CA SER A 375 -12.63 11.15 2.87
C SER A 375 -13.96 11.39 2.16
N GLU A 376 -14.31 12.64 1.85
CA GLU A 376 -15.60 12.98 1.25
C GLU A 376 -15.67 12.70 -0.26
N PRO A 377 -14.71 13.12 -1.09
CA PRO A 377 -14.67 12.74 -2.50
C PRO A 377 -14.64 11.22 -2.70
N PHE A 378 -13.96 10.50 -1.83
CA PHE A 378 -13.92 9.05 -1.87
C PHE A 378 -15.27 8.41 -1.52
N ALA A 379 -15.97 8.92 -0.52
CA ALA A 379 -17.31 8.45 -0.18
C ALA A 379 -18.28 8.61 -1.37
N GLN A 380 -18.22 9.74 -2.07
CA GLN A 380 -19.01 9.98 -3.28
C GLN A 380 -18.62 9.00 -4.41
N LEU A 381 -17.34 8.70 -4.58
CA LEU A 381 -16.85 7.69 -5.54
C LEU A 381 -17.46 6.32 -5.23
N LEU A 382 -17.38 5.88 -3.95
CA LEU A 382 -17.95 4.59 -3.53
C LEU A 382 -19.45 4.49 -3.72
N GLU A 383 -20.20 5.56 -3.42
CA GLU A 383 -21.65 5.58 -3.65
C GLU A 383 -21.99 5.46 -5.14
N ARG A 384 -21.23 6.10 -6.01
CA ARG A 384 -21.37 5.92 -7.46
C ARG A 384 -21.01 4.49 -7.90
N ALA A 385 -19.97 3.90 -7.34
CA ALA A 385 -19.60 2.52 -7.61
C ALA A 385 -20.69 1.54 -7.18
N LYS A 386 -21.27 1.72 -5.99
CA LYS A 386 -22.44 0.94 -5.51
C LYS A 386 -23.66 1.10 -6.40
N GLY A 387 -23.91 2.30 -6.88
CA GLY A 387 -25.03 2.60 -7.77
C GLY A 387 -24.87 2.12 -9.21
N ALA A 388 -23.67 1.66 -9.59
CA ALA A 388 -23.39 1.22 -10.95
C ALA A 388 -24.13 -0.07 -11.30
N LYS A 389 -25.02 0.01 -12.28
CA LYS A 389 -25.83 -1.13 -12.78
C LYS A 389 -25.18 -1.85 -13.96
N ASN A 390 -24.31 -1.16 -14.68
CA ASN A 390 -23.63 -1.73 -15.83
C ASN A 390 -22.34 -2.41 -15.40
N THR A 391 -22.17 -3.66 -15.79
CA THR A 391 -20.98 -4.47 -15.47
C THR A 391 -19.67 -3.81 -15.93
N GLN A 392 -19.68 -3.12 -17.06
CA GLN A 392 -18.50 -2.40 -17.55
C GLN A 392 -18.10 -1.25 -16.60
N SER A 393 -19.08 -0.48 -16.10
CA SER A 393 -18.82 0.56 -15.10
C SER A 393 -18.25 -0.03 -13.81
N ILE A 394 -18.79 -1.17 -13.36
CA ILE A 394 -18.28 -1.87 -12.16
C ILE A 394 -16.81 -2.28 -12.37
N ARG A 395 -16.46 -2.81 -13.55
CA ARG A 395 -15.07 -3.16 -13.89
C ARG A 395 -14.14 -1.95 -13.86
N THR A 396 -14.61 -0.82 -14.36
CA THR A 396 -13.84 0.44 -14.32
C THR A 396 -13.57 0.88 -12.88
N TYR A 397 -14.58 0.82 -11.99
CA TYR A 397 -14.38 1.13 -10.57
C TYR A 397 -13.43 0.12 -9.89
N LEU A 398 -13.57 -1.17 -10.18
CA LEU A 398 -12.66 -2.17 -9.65
C LEU A 398 -11.21 -1.92 -10.09
N HIS A 399 -11.00 -1.57 -11.35
CA HIS A 399 -9.66 -1.22 -11.84
C HIS A 399 -9.09 0.01 -11.12
N LEU A 400 -9.90 1.05 -10.95
CA LEU A 400 -9.51 2.23 -10.19
C LEU A 400 -9.16 1.88 -8.73
N LEU A 401 -10.01 1.11 -8.05
CA LEU A 401 -9.76 0.68 -6.68
C LEU A 401 -8.50 -0.20 -6.55
N GLU A 402 -8.19 -1.02 -7.55
CA GLU A 402 -6.97 -1.81 -7.58
C GLU A 402 -5.73 -0.94 -7.76
N GLU A 403 -5.73 -0.07 -8.74
CA GLU A 403 -4.58 0.75 -9.11
C GLU A 403 -4.22 1.76 -8.00
N TYR A 404 -5.23 2.32 -7.34
CA TYR A 404 -5.03 3.40 -6.37
C TYR A 404 -5.20 2.98 -4.90
N ASN A 405 -5.27 1.68 -4.57
CA ASN A 405 -5.52 1.23 -3.19
C ASN A 405 -4.41 1.65 -2.20
N THR A 406 -3.18 1.79 -2.66
CA THR A 406 -2.04 2.21 -1.84
C THR A 406 -2.15 3.66 -1.34
N TYR A 407 -2.98 4.48 -1.98
CA TYR A 407 -3.21 5.88 -1.61
C TYR A 407 -4.45 6.10 -0.74
N MET A 408 -5.18 5.03 -0.43
CA MET A 408 -6.34 5.11 0.43
C MET A 408 -5.92 5.23 1.89
N THR A 409 -6.59 6.09 2.65
CA THR A 409 -6.50 6.09 4.11
C THR A 409 -7.02 4.77 4.69
N ALA A 410 -6.66 4.44 5.92
CA ALA A 410 -7.18 3.25 6.61
C ALA A 410 -8.71 3.20 6.62
N SER A 411 -9.37 4.34 6.87
CA SER A 411 -10.83 4.47 6.82
C SER A 411 -11.39 4.16 5.43
N ASN A 412 -10.77 4.68 4.37
CA ASN A 412 -11.20 4.45 3.00
C ASN A 412 -10.96 3.00 2.56
N ARG A 413 -9.88 2.37 2.99
CA ARG A 413 -9.63 0.92 2.78
C ARG A 413 -10.72 0.06 3.39
N ARG A 414 -11.12 0.32 4.63
CA ARG A 414 -12.25 -0.40 5.28
C ARG A 414 -13.55 -0.27 4.51
N LYS A 415 -13.89 0.94 4.05
CA LYS A 415 -15.08 1.17 3.22
C LYS A 415 -15.01 0.43 1.88
N THR A 416 -13.82 0.41 1.27
CA THR A 416 -13.57 -0.33 0.02
C THR A 416 -13.72 -1.83 0.22
N LEU A 417 -13.14 -2.40 1.28
CA LEU A 417 -13.29 -3.83 1.60
C LEU A 417 -14.76 -4.23 1.75
N ALA A 418 -15.58 -3.38 2.40
CA ALA A 418 -17.02 -3.64 2.53
C ALA A 418 -17.72 -3.68 1.16
N LEU A 419 -17.43 -2.73 0.26
CA LEU A 419 -17.97 -2.75 -1.11
C LEU A 419 -17.50 -4.00 -1.89
N LEU A 420 -16.21 -4.33 -1.81
CA LEU A 420 -15.65 -5.50 -2.50
C LEU A 420 -16.27 -6.80 -2.01
N TYR A 421 -16.55 -6.91 -0.71
CA TYR A 421 -17.26 -8.07 -0.15
C TYR A 421 -18.68 -8.22 -0.73
N GLU A 422 -19.42 -7.13 -0.90
CA GLU A 422 -20.72 -7.15 -1.58
C GLU A 422 -20.59 -7.64 -3.03
N LEU A 423 -19.53 -7.24 -3.73
CA LEU A 423 -19.25 -7.67 -5.11
C LEU A 423 -18.85 -9.15 -5.25
N LEU A 424 -18.49 -9.84 -4.17
CA LEU A 424 -18.32 -11.30 -4.20
C LEU A 424 -19.63 -12.04 -4.51
N MET A 425 -20.77 -11.41 -4.37
CA MET A 425 -22.10 -11.96 -4.76
C MET A 425 -22.45 -11.74 -6.22
N HIS A 426 -21.69 -10.89 -6.94
CA HIS A 426 -22.02 -10.48 -8.31
C HIS A 426 -22.21 -11.68 -9.25
N PRO A 427 -23.16 -11.63 -10.20
CA PRO A 427 -23.41 -12.74 -11.15
C PRO A 427 -22.18 -13.07 -12.02
N GLU A 428 -21.43 -12.05 -12.47
CA GLU A 428 -20.26 -12.26 -13.31
C GLU A 428 -19.04 -12.75 -12.51
N GLY A 429 -18.40 -13.81 -13.01
CA GLY A 429 -17.28 -14.48 -12.33
C GLY A 429 -16.01 -13.65 -12.29
N ASP A 430 -15.74 -12.85 -13.33
CA ASP A 430 -14.59 -11.96 -13.41
C ASP A 430 -14.69 -10.81 -12.40
N VAL A 431 -15.89 -10.24 -12.20
CA VAL A 431 -16.12 -9.20 -11.18
C VAL A 431 -15.84 -9.76 -9.77
N ARG A 432 -16.37 -10.96 -9.45
CA ARG A 432 -16.11 -11.61 -8.15
C ARG A 432 -14.63 -11.86 -7.92
N ARG A 433 -13.95 -12.39 -8.94
CA ARG A 433 -12.52 -12.69 -8.87
C ARG A 433 -11.71 -11.41 -8.66
N LYS A 434 -11.99 -10.37 -9.46
CA LYS A 434 -11.30 -9.09 -9.33
C LYS A 434 -11.53 -8.46 -7.97
N ALA A 435 -12.76 -8.49 -7.44
CA ALA A 435 -13.06 -8.03 -6.08
C ALA A 435 -12.24 -8.80 -5.03
N GLY A 436 -12.18 -10.13 -5.11
CA GLY A 436 -11.36 -10.94 -4.20
C GLY A 436 -9.86 -10.65 -4.31
N GLN A 437 -9.34 -10.41 -5.51
CA GLN A 437 -7.94 -10.02 -5.71
C GLN A 437 -7.62 -8.68 -5.02
N ILE A 438 -8.45 -7.67 -5.23
CA ILE A 438 -8.27 -6.34 -4.62
C ILE A 438 -8.39 -6.43 -3.09
N MET A 439 -9.32 -7.24 -2.56
CA MET A 439 -9.39 -7.49 -1.12
C MET A 439 -8.08 -8.04 -0.57
N GLY A 440 -7.49 -9.04 -1.22
CA GLY A 440 -6.20 -9.60 -0.83
C GLY A 440 -5.07 -8.57 -0.88
N GLN A 441 -5.02 -7.74 -1.93
CA GLN A 441 -4.05 -6.66 -2.04
C GLN A 441 -4.19 -5.61 -0.92
N ILE A 442 -5.41 -5.17 -0.64
CA ILE A 442 -5.67 -4.18 0.42
C ILE A 442 -5.27 -4.73 1.80
N LEU A 443 -5.56 -6.01 2.08
CA LEU A 443 -5.16 -6.65 3.32
C LEU A 443 -3.63 -6.79 3.43
N ALA A 444 -2.96 -7.16 2.33
CA ALA A 444 -1.51 -7.22 2.26
C ALA A 444 -0.85 -5.84 2.35
N ASN A 445 -1.39 -4.86 1.65
CA ASN A 445 -0.95 -3.47 1.67
C ASN A 445 -1.53 -2.73 2.88
N SER A 446 -1.47 -3.33 4.06
CA SER A 446 -1.65 -2.57 5.29
C SER A 446 -0.61 -1.46 5.32
N GLU A 447 -0.91 -0.35 5.99
CA GLU A 447 0.01 0.80 6.04
C GLU A 447 1.39 0.46 6.57
N ILE A 448 1.50 -0.60 7.36
CA ILE A 448 2.75 -1.16 7.83
C ILE A 448 3.60 -1.72 6.68
N GLN A 449 2.95 -2.37 5.73
CA GLN A 449 3.63 -3.06 4.61
C GLN A 449 4.07 -2.10 3.51
N SER A 450 3.37 -0.99 3.33
CA SER A 450 3.78 0.07 2.42
C SER A 450 5.01 0.83 2.92
N GLN A 451 5.41 0.66 4.17
CA GLN A 451 6.52 1.32 4.84
C GLN A 451 7.71 0.34 5.04
N LYS A 452 8.33 -0.14 4.22
CA LYS A 452 9.61 -0.42 3.63
C LYS A 452 10.80 -0.99 4.36
N GLU A 453 11.12 -0.64 5.56
CA GLU A 453 12.09 -1.36 6.37
C GLU A 453 11.48 -1.70 7.71
N ARG A 454 11.18 -2.98 7.87
CA ARG A 454 10.66 -3.49 9.13
C ARG A 454 11.77 -3.69 10.14
N PRO A 455 11.49 -3.46 11.41
CA PRO A 455 12.36 -3.93 12.47
C PRO A 455 12.64 -5.43 12.35
N ALA A 456 13.85 -5.85 12.73
CA ALA A 456 14.26 -7.25 12.60
C ALA A 456 13.45 -8.20 13.50
N SER A 457 12.82 -7.67 14.55
CA SER A 457 11.97 -8.45 15.47
C SER A 457 10.71 -7.68 15.85
N ALA A 458 9.65 -8.39 16.19
CA ALA A 458 8.40 -7.80 16.68
C ALA A 458 8.59 -6.94 17.95
N SER A 459 9.57 -7.29 18.80
CA SER A 459 9.89 -6.52 20.00
C SER A 459 10.52 -5.14 19.70
N GLU A 460 11.00 -4.94 18.49
CA GLU A 460 11.57 -3.67 18.04
C GLU A 460 10.56 -2.81 17.28
N MET A 461 9.36 -3.34 17.02
CA MET A 461 8.31 -2.58 16.32
C MET A 461 7.79 -1.44 17.20
N PRO A 462 7.58 -0.24 16.63
CA PRO A 462 6.85 0.82 17.30
C PRO A 462 5.42 0.36 17.66
N PRO A 463 4.86 0.81 18.81
CA PRO A 463 3.50 0.42 19.23
C PRO A 463 2.42 0.69 18.17
N ALA A 464 2.48 1.83 17.49
CA ALA A 464 1.56 2.16 16.40
C ALA A 464 1.59 1.15 15.25
N MET A 465 2.78 0.62 14.92
CA MET A 465 2.94 -0.39 13.89
C MET A 465 2.33 -1.73 14.32
N VAL A 466 2.50 -2.12 15.59
CA VAL A 466 1.89 -3.35 16.14
C VAL A 466 0.37 -3.25 16.05
N GLU A 467 -0.20 -2.12 16.47
CA GLU A 467 -1.65 -1.89 16.44
C GLU A 467 -2.24 -1.95 15.01
N LEU A 468 -1.57 -1.34 14.03
CA LEU A 468 -2.00 -1.40 12.63
C LEU A 468 -1.93 -2.84 12.07
N LEU A 469 -0.91 -3.60 12.45
CA LEU A 469 -0.81 -5.01 12.07
C LEU A 469 -1.93 -5.84 12.69
N GLU A 470 -2.20 -5.64 13.98
CA GLU A 470 -3.30 -6.31 14.67
C GLU A 470 -4.66 -5.99 14.02
N GLU A 471 -4.90 -4.73 13.67
CA GLU A 471 -6.11 -4.32 12.94
C GLU A 471 -6.26 -5.06 11.61
N ALA A 472 -5.19 -5.13 10.80
CA ALA A 472 -5.21 -5.81 9.51
C ALA A 472 -5.44 -7.33 9.67
N VAL A 473 -4.84 -7.96 10.67
CA VAL A 473 -5.02 -9.38 10.98
C VAL A 473 -6.44 -9.66 11.47
N ASN A 474 -7.01 -8.79 12.31
CA ASN A 474 -8.38 -8.92 12.80
C ASN A 474 -9.39 -8.81 11.65
N LEU A 475 -9.21 -7.83 10.74
CA LEU A 475 -10.03 -7.71 9.53
C LEU A 475 -9.93 -8.97 8.67
N TRP A 476 -8.75 -9.54 8.53
CA TRP A 476 -8.56 -10.78 7.79
C TRP A 476 -9.30 -11.96 8.43
N GLU A 477 -9.21 -12.13 9.74
CA GLU A 477 -9.94 -13.17 10.47
C GLU A 477 -11.46 -13.02 10.30
N ASP A 478 -11.98 -11.79 10.39
CA ASP A 478 -13.39 -11.48 10.14
C ASP A 478 -13.82 -11.88 8.73
N TYR A 479 -13.02 -11.60 7.70
CA TYR A 479 -13.35 -11.98 6.32
C TYR A 479 -13.25 -13.50 6.10
N ILE A 480 -12.34 -14.22 6.76
CA ILE A 480 -12.34 -15.69 6.75
C ILE A 480 -13.69 -16.18 7.28
N LEU A 481 -14.11 -15.72 8.46
CA LEU A 481 -15.35 -16.13 9.08
C LEU A 481 -16.58 -15.77 8.22
N GLN A 482 -16.63 -14.58 7.65
CA GLN A 482 -17.69 -14.16 6.74
C GLN A 482 -17.73 -14.99 5.43
N CYS A 483 -16.59 -15.48 4.96
CA CYS A 483 -16.55 -16.39 3.81
C CYS A 483 -17.00 -17.80 4.18
N LEU A 484 -16.70 -18.30 5.36
CA LEU A 484 -17.12 -19.62 5.85
C LEU A 484 -18.61 -19.62 6.21
N HIS A 485 -19.05 -18.58 6.90
CA HIS A 485 -20.42 -18.43 7.45
C HIS A 485 -21.06 -17.12 6.95
N PRO A 486 -21.40 -17.00 5.66
CA PRO A 486 -22.13 -15.83 5.17
C PRO A 486 -23.44 -15.63 5.89
N ASP A 487 -23.87 -14.37 6.03
CA ASP A 487 -25.13 -14.02 6.71
C ASP A 487 -26.28 -14.92 6.24
N ARG A 488 -27.08 -15.42 7.16
CA ARG A 488 -28.24 -16.30 6.90
C ARG A 488 -29.30 -15.67 5.95
N LYS A 489 -29.31 -14.35 5.83
CA LYS A 489 -30.15 -13.62 4.88
C LYS A 489 -29.71 -13.71 3.44
N VAL A 490 -28.45 -14.14 3.21
CA VAL A 490 -27.89 -14.29 1.86
C VAL A 490 -28.41 -15.58 1.23
N ALA A 491 -28.92 -15.51 0.01
CA ALA A 491 -29.38 -16.68 -0.72
C ALA A 491 -28.24 -17.73 -0.90
N ALA A 492 -28.55 -19.01 -0.83
CA ALA A 492 -27.57 -20.10 -0.88
C ALA A 492 -26.57 -20.00 -2.06
N LYS A 493 -27.05 -19.61 -3.24
CA LYS A 493 -26.21 -19.37 -4.44
C LYS A 493 -25.17 -18.26 -4.20
N HIS A 494 -25.54 -17.18 -3.49
CA HIS A 494 -24.63 -16.09 -3.17
C HIS A 494 -23.67 -16.47 -2.05
N ALA A 495 -24.15 -17.20 -1.05
CA ALA A 495 -23.31 -17.77 0.00
C ALA A 495 -22.20 -18.67 -0.58
N GLN A 496 -22.51 -19.48 -1.58
CA GLN A 496 -21.53 -20.30 -2.26
C GLN A 496 -20.50 -19.47 -3.04
N ARG A 497 -20.91 -18.36 -3.67
CA ARG A 497 -20.00 -17.44 -4.36
C ARG A 497 -19.01 -16.77 -3.41
N ILE A 498 -19.50 -16.29 -2.27
CA ILE A 498 -18.68 -15.69 -1.22
C ILE A 498 -17.64 -16.71 -0.74
N SER A 499 -18.08 -17.91 -0.36
CA SER A 499 -17.18 -18.96 0.13
C SER A 499 -16.09 -19.35 -0.89
N ASN A 500 -16.46 -19.48 -2.16
CA ASN A 500 -15.50 -19.80 -3.23
C ASN A 500 -14.50 -18.66 -3.50
N SER A 501 -14.76 -17.46 -3.02
CA SER A 501 -13.85 -16.32 -3.20
C SER A 501 -12.70 -16.32 -2.20
N LEU A 502 -12.80 -17.05 -1.07
CA LEU A 502 -11.74 -17.10 -0.06
C LEU A 502 -10.37 -17.48 -0.64
N LYS A 503 -10.32 -18.47 -1.51
CA LYS A 503 -9.08 -18.89 -2.19
C LYS A 503 -8.45 -17.78 -3.05
N VAL A 504 -9.27 -16.93 -3.66
CA VAL A 504 -8.80 -15.82 -4.50
C VAL A 504 -8.21 -14.73 -3.61
N ILE A 505 -8.89 -14.43 -2.49
CA ILE A 505 -8.39 -13.49 -1.49
C ILE A 505 -7.06 -13.99 -0.92
N CYS A 506 -6.98 -15.26 -0.50
CA CYS A 506 -5.74 -15.89 -0.03
C CYS A 506 -4.61 -15.76 -1.05
N ARG A 507 -4.85 -16.18 -2.29
CA ARG A 507 -3.83 -16.08 -3.34
C ARG A 507 -3.28 -14.67 -3.45
N SER A 508 -4.16 -13.68 -3.56
CA SER A 508 -3.77 -12.29 -3.72
C SER A 508 -3.05 -11.75 -2.47
N LEU A 509 -3.55 -12.05 -1.27
CA LEU A 509 -2.93 -11.65 -0.02
C LEU A 509 -1.47 -12.14 0.06
N PHE A 510 -1.26 -13.45 -0.11
CA PHE A 510 0.06 -14.05 0.04
C PHE A 510 1.01 -13.82 -1.14
N GLN A 511 0.51 -13.42 -2.30
CA GLN A 511 1.34 -12.94 -3.41
C GLN A 511 1.93 -11.56 -3.19
N HIS A 512 1.30 -10.74 -2.33
CA HIS A 512 1.73 -9.39 -2.03
C HIS A 512 2.46 -9.27 -0.67
N CYS A 513 2.70 -10.38 0.02
CA CYS A 513 3.45 -10.43 1.26
C CYS A 513 4.84 -11.04 1.06
N THR A 514 5.81 -10.63 1.87
CA THR A 514 7.03 -11.41 2.13
C THR A 514 6.72 -12.55 3.10
N ARG A 515 7.69 -13.46 3.31
CA ARG A 515 7.54 -14.57 4.26
C ARG A 515 7.26 -14.09 5.69
N GLU A 516 7.98 -13.08 6.12
CA GLU A 516 7.86 -12.49 7.46
C GLU A 516 6.50 -11.81 7.64
N GLU A 517 6.05 -11.08 6.63
CA GLU A 517 4.75 -10.40 6.60
C GLU A 517 3.57 -11.34 6.59
N ALA A 518 3.74 -12.51 6.02
CA ALA A 518 2.69 -13.50 5.90
C ALA A 518 2.36 -14.19 7.23
N GLN A 519 3.30 -14.27 8.18
CA GLN A 519 3.14 -15.07 9.41
C GLN A 519 1.90 -14.70 10.24
N PRO A 520 1.62 -13.41 10.52
CA PRO A 520 0.41 -13.03 11.25
C PRO A 520 -0.89 -13.41 10.52
N PHE A 521 -0.90 -13.36 9.19
CA PHE A 521 -2.07 -13.70 8.38
C PHE A 521 -2.28 -15.21 8.22
N LEU A 522 -1.23 -16.02 8.36
CA LEU A 522 -1.33 -17.49 8.33
C LEU A 522 -2.07 -18.03 9.55
N THR A 523 -1.81 -17.46 10.71
CA THR A 523 -2.34 -17.97 11.98
C THR A 523 -3.87 -18.08 12.03
N PRO A 524 -4.67 -17.07 11.65
CA PRO A 524 -6.13 -17.18 11.59
C PRO A 524 -6.62 -18.26 10.63
N LEU A 525 -6.03 -18.34 9.44
CA LEU A 525 -6.41 -19.33 8.42
C LEU A 525 -6.17 -20.77 8.93
N LEU A 526 -5.00 -21.02 9.51
CA LEU A 526 -4.64 -22.33 10.06
C LEU A 526 -5.51 -22.70 11.25
N ARG A 527 -5.79 -21.76 12.15
CA ARG A 527 -6.68 -21.96 13.31
C ARG A 527 -8.06 -22.42 12.86
N GLN A 528 -8.64 -21.76 11.86
CA GLN A 528 -9.93 -22.16 11.31
C GLN A 528 -9.88 -23.56 10.68
N LEU A 529 -8.81 -23.91 9.94
CA LEU A 529 -8.66 -25.25 9.36
C LEU A 529 -8.56 -26.34 10.44
N TRP A 530 -7.83 -26.08 11.52
CA TRP A 530 -7.67 -27.07 12.60
C TRP A 530 -8.96 -27.31 13.37
N GLN A 531 -9.82 -26.30 13.47
CA GLN A 531 -11.09 -26.32 14.20
C GLN A 531 -12.29 -26.75 13.34
N ALA A 532 -12.14 -26.73 12.01
CA ALA A 532 -13.24 -27.04 11.09
C ALA A 532 -13.72 -28.49 11.25
N GLU A 533 -15.02 -28.65 11.54
CA GLU A 533 -15.69 -29.97 11.64
C GLU A 533 -16.57 -30.24 10.42
N GLY A 534 -17.15 -29.22 9.81
CA GLY A 534 -18.03 -29.31 8.65
C GLY A 534 -17.27 -29.60 7.35
N ALA A 535 -17.71 -30.59 6.58
CA ALA A 535 -17.06 -30.94 5.31
C ALA A 535 -16.94 -29.77 4.31
N ARG A 536 -17.95 -28.87 4.29
CA ARG A 536 -17.93 -27.68 3.45
C ARG A 536 -16.84 -26.71 3.88
N GLU A 537 -16.71 -26.45 5.18
CA GLU A 537 -15.69 -25.54 5.72
C GLU A 537 -14.29 -26.09 5.50
N GLN A 538 -14.09 -27.37 5.81
CA GLN A 538 -12.83 -28.08 5.56
C GLN A 538 -12.40 -27.97 4.09
N PHE A 539 -13.33 -28.18 3.16
CA PHE A 539 -13.06 -28.05 1.73
C PHE A 539 -12.63 -26.62 1.34
N ILE A 540 -13.37 -25.61 1.79
CA ILE A 540 -13.07 -24.19 1.48
C ILE A 540 -11.71 -23.80 2.03
N LEU A 541 -11.40 -24.20 3.25
CA LEU A 541 -10.13 -23.87 3.91
C LEU A 541 -8.94 -24.60 3.29
N ALA A 542 -9.10 -25.86 2.90
CA ALA A 542 -8.05 -26.60 2.20
C ALA A 542 -7.80 -26.04 0.79
N ASP A 543 -8.86 -25.65 0.05
CA ASP A 543 -8.71 -25.02 -1.27
C ASP A 543 -8.06 -23.63 -1.15
N ALA A 544 -8.32 -22.91 -0.08
CA ALA A 544 -7.64 -21.64 0.25
C ALA A 544 -6.17 -21.87 0.66
N LEU A 545 -5.89 -22.88 1.48
CA LEU A 545 -4.53 -23.23 1.91
C LEU A 545 -3.63 -23.61 0.72
N CYS A 546 -4.18 -24.27 -0.31
CA CYS A 546 -3.44 -24.56 -1.53
C CYS A 546 -2.99 -23.32 -2.32
N GLN A 547 -3.45 -22.11 -1.96
CA GLN A 547 -3.01 -20.84 -2.56
C GLN A 547 -1.91 -20.15 -1.76
N VAL A 548 -1.58 -20.69 -0.59
CA VAL A 548 -0.54 -20.17 0.30
C VAL A 548 0.80 -20.84 -0.01
N PRO A 549 1.94 -20.13 0.02
CA PRO A 549 3.25 -20.75 -0.02
C PRO A 549 3.49 -21.61 1.23
N LEU A 550 3.29 -22.92 1.14
CA LEU A 550 3.37 -23.83 2.30
C LEU A 550 4.80 -23.95 2.88
N ALA A 551 5.82 -23.52 2.13
CA ALA A 551 7.19 -23.36 2.62
C ALA A 551 7.28 -22.32 3.77
N TRP A 552 6.29 -21.44 3.89
CA TRP A 552 6.25 -20.40 4.92
C TRP A 552 5.60 -20.84 6.24
N LEU A 553 4.99 -22.01 6.26
CA LEU A 553 4.38 -22.56 7.47
C LEU A 553 5.43 -22.71 8.59
N PRO A 554 5.15 -22.27 9.83
CA PRO A 554 5.98 -22.57 10.98
C PRO A 554 6.07 -24.09 11.24
N ALA A 555 7.19 -24.55 11.75
CA ALA A 555 7.38 -25.98 12.00
C ALA A 555 6.33 -26.55 12.97
N GLU A 556 5.96 -25.77 14.00
CA GLU A 556 4.93 -26.10 14.96
C GLU A 556 3.51 -26.21 14.38
N ALA A 557 3.26 -25.58 13.24
CA ALA A 557 1.97 -25.65 12.55
C ALA A 557 1.80 -26.91 11.69
N LEU A 558 2.89 -27.61 11.37
CA LEU A 558 2.83 -28.82 10.52
C LEU A 558 2.02 -29.96 11.11
N PRO A 559 2.26 -30.41 12.38
CA PRO A 559 1.54 -31.53 12.95
C PRO A 559 0.01 -31.31 13.01
N PRO A 560 -0.50 -30.16 13.51
CA PRO A 560 -1.95 -29.93 13.52
C PRO A 560 -2.54 -29.74 12.12
N THR A 561 -1.79 -29.20 11.16
CA THR A 561 -2.24 -29.11 9.77
C THR A 561 -2.34 -30.50 9.13
N ALA A 562 -1.32 -31.35 9.29
CA ALA A 562 -1.34 -32.72 8.82
C ALA A 562 -2.51 -33.52 9.45
N ALA A 563 -2.75 -33.35 10.73
CA ALA A 563 -3.88 -33.99 11.43
C ALA A 563 -5.24 -33.54 10.85
N ALA A 564 -5.40 -32.23 10.55
CA ALA A 564 -6.62 -31.73 9.92
C ALA A 564 -6.83 -32.32 8.53
N LEU A 565 -5.78 -32.37 7.68
CA LEU A 565 -5.83 -32.99 6.37
C LEU A 565 -6.10 -34.50 6.46
N GLY A 566 -5.54 -35.19 7.47
CA GLY A 566 -5.81 -36.58 7.73
C GLY A 566 -7.30 -36.87 8.04
N ARG A 567 -7.96 -36.02 8.84
CA ARG A 567 -9.41 -36.13 9.08
C ARG A 567 -10.22 -35.99 7.78
N MET A 568 -9.80 -35.10 6.88
CA MET A 568 -10.47 -34.94 5.58
C MET A 568 -10.33 -36.15 4.69
N LEU A 569 -9.20 -36.88 4.72
CA LEU A 569 -9.02 -38.15 3.99
C LEU A 569 -9.96 -39.24 4.51
N GLN A 570 -10.26 -39.22 5.78
CA GLN A 570 -11.13 -40.23 6.44
C GLN A 570 -12.63 -39.92 6.31
N ALA A 571 -13.01 -38.72 5.84
CA ALA A 571 -14.42 -38.30 5.78
C ALA A 571 -15.28 -38.98 4.72
N GLY A 572 -14.72 -39.84 3.85
CA GLY A 572 -15.47 -40.61 2.85
C GLY A 572 -16.05 -39.78 1.70
N GLN A 573 -15.54 -38.57 1.46
CA GLN A 573 -15.97 -37.68 0.38
C GLN A 573 -14.81 -37.40 -0.61
N ASP A 574 -14.98 -37.77 -1.86
CA ASP A 574 -13.95 -37.66 -2.91
C ASP A 574 -13.37 -36.25 -3.08
N SER A 575 -14.24 -35.24 -3.09
CA SER A 575 -13.81 -33.85 -3.22
C SER A 575 -12.96 -33.37 -2.03
N LEU A 576 -13.29 -33.85 -0.83
CA LEU A 576 -12.58 -33.52 0.39
C LEU A 576 -11.21 -34.21 0.43
N ALA A 577 -11.18 -35.49 0.08
CA ALA A 577 -9.95 -36.28 -0.04
C ALA A 577 -9.00 -35.68 -1.10
N LEU A 578 -9.50 -35.26 -2.25
CA LEU A 578 -8.71 -34.62 -3.30
C LEU A 578 -8.14 -33.26 -2.82
N ALA A 579 -8.93 -32.45 -2.11
CA ALA A 579 -8.46 -31.19 -1.55
C ALA A 579 -7.33 -31.43 -0.53
N ALA A 580 -7.48 -32.42 0.34
CA ALA A 580 -6.45 -32.80 1.31
C ALA A 580 -5.17 -33.32 0.63
N LEU A 581 -5.29 -34.23 -0.36
CA LEU A 581 -4.14 -34.75 -1.09
C LEU A 581 -3.39 -33.65 -1.85
N ARG A 582 -4.09 -32.66 -2.42
CA ARG A 582 -3.44 -31.51 -3.06
C ARG A 582 -2.61 -30.69 -2.06
N CYS A 583 -3.14 -30.45 -0.87
CA CYS A 583 -2.37 -29.77 0.17
C CYS A 583 -1.16 -30.59 0.62
N LEU A 584 -1.29 -31.90 0.77
CA LEU A 584 -0.19 -32.80 1.11
C LEU A 584 0.88 -32.87 0.02
N GLU A 585 0.48 -32.86 -1.25
CA GLU A 585 1.42 -32.76 -2.38
C GLU A 585 2.21 -31.47 -2.32
N GLN A 586 1.53 -30.33 -2.13
CA GLN A 586 2.20 -29.03 -1.99
C GLN A 586 3.13 -28.98 -0.78
N LEU A 587 2.74 -29.56 0.35
CA LEU A 587 3.62 -29.70 1.51
C LEU A 587 4.89 -30.48 1.16
N ARG A 588 4.77 -31.62 0.51
CA ARG A 588 5.91 -32.43 0.07
C ARG A 588 6.84 -31.68 -0.88
N LEU A 589 6.26 -30.98 -1.87
CA LEU A 589 7.05 -30.28 -2.90
C LEU A 589 7.77 -29.03 -2.34
N GLN A 590 7.12 -28.31 -1.46
CA GLN A 590 7.64 -27.06 -0.93
C GLN A 590 8.47 -27.24 0.36
N ARG A 591 8.33 -28.38 1.03
CA ARG A 591 9.07 -28.76 2.25
C ARG A 591 9.54 -30.21 2.14
N PRO A 592 10.59 -30.49 1.37
CA PRO A 592 10.98 -31.86 0.99
C PRO A 592 11.42 -32.74 2.17
N GLU A 593 11.83 -32.15 3.29
CA GLU A 593 12.23 -32.92 4.49
C GLU A 593 11.03 -33.17 5.42
N ASP A 594 10.62 -32.14 6.16
CA ASP A 594 9.59 -32.26 7.20
C ASP A 594 8.16 -32.33 6.66
N GLY A 595 7.87 -31.63 5.56
CA GLY A 595 6.58 -31.69 4.87
C GLY A 595 6.35 -33.05 4.21
N ALA A 596 7.37 -33.64 3.59
CA ALA A 596 7.30 -35.01 3.06
C ALA A 596 7.09 -36.03 4.18
N ALA A 597 7.82 -35.92 5.29
CA ALA A 597 7.65 -36.80 6.46
C ALA A 597 6.26 -36.70 7.09
N ALA A 598 5.63 -35.53 7.06
CA ALA A 598 4.26 -35.34 7.56
C ALA A 598 3.19 -35.88 6.59
N ALA A 599 3.41 -35.79 5.28
CA ALA A 599 2.44 -36.13 4.26
C ALA A 599 2.40 -37.64 3.93
N ALA A 600 3.57 -38.30 3.85
CA ALA A 600 3.69 -39.68 3.40
C ALA A 600 2.84 -40.68 4.23
N PRO A 601 2.86 -40.69 5.60
CA PRO A 601 2.08 -41.63 6.37
C PRO A 601 0.57 -41.52 6.14
N LEU A 602 0.08 -40.30 5.88
CA LEU A 602 -1.33 -40.02 5.62
C LEU A 602 -1.75 -40.58 4.25
N ALA A 603 -0.90 -40.37 3.25
CA ALA A 603 -1.15 -40.89 1.90
C ALA A 603 -1.00 -42.43 1.82
N GLU A 604 -0.09 -43.05 2.59
CA GLU A 604 0.06 -44.48 2.70
C GLU A 604 -1.18 -45.15 3.34
N ALA A 605 -1.70 -44.54 4.38
CA ALA A 605 -2.89 -45.01 5.09
C ALA A 605 -4.20 -44.82 4.30
N PHE A 606 -4.21 -43.90 3.32
CA PHE A 606 -5.41 -43.62 2.53
C PHE A 606 -5.58 -44.63 1.41
N VAL A 607 -6.74 -45.28 1.38
CA VAL A 607 -7.13 -46.20 0.31
C VAL A 607 -8.22 -45.53 -0.52
N PRO A 608 -7.93 -45.17 -1.80
CA PRO A 608 -8.92 -44.57 -2.67
C PRO A 608 -10.15 -45.48 -2.84
N PRO A 609 -11.38 -44.95 -2.63
CA PRO A 609 -12.59 -45.75 -2.85
C PRO A 609 -12.79 -46.03 -4.32
N ALA A 610 -13.37 -47.21 -4.61
CA ALA A 610 -13.76 -47.57 -5.98
C ALA A 610 -14.87 -46.62 -6.46
N GLY A 611 -14.72 -46.06 -7.66
CA GLY A 611 -15.72 -45.14 -8.24
C GLY A 611 -15.13 -44.23 -9.31
N ALA A 612 -15.91 -43.27 -9.75
CA ALA A 612 -15.53 -42.30 -10.81
C ALA A 612 -14.29 -41.43 -10.47
N ALA A 613 -14.01 -41.21 -9.19
CA ALA A 613 -12.86 -40.43 -8.74
C ALA A 613 -11.62 -41.30 -8.45
N PHE A 614 -11.69 -42.62 -8.56
CA PHE A 614 -10.61 -43.53 -8.16
C PHE A 614 -9.26 -43.18 -8.78
N LEU A 615 -9.20 -42.99 -10.10
CA LEU A 615 -7.95 -42.67 -10.82
C LEU A 615 -7.39 -41.31 -10.37
N ALA A 616 -8.24 -40.31 -10.15
CA ALA A 616 -7.82 -39.01 -9.67
C ALA A 616 -7.27 -39.08 -8.25
N LEU A 617 -7.92 -39.81 -7.37
CA LEU A 617 -7.49 -40.01 -5.98
C LEU A 617 -6.18 -40.82 -5.92
N GLU A 618 -6.06 -41.90 -6.68
CA GLU A 618 -4.84 -42.71 -6.76
C GLU A 618 -3.69 -41.90 -7.38
N GLY A 619 -3.95 -41.16 -8.45
CA GLY A 619 -2.96 -40.29 -9.06
C GLY A 619 -2.41 -39.23 -8.09
N MET A 620 -3.27 -38.56 -7.33
CA MET A 620 -2.85 -37.60 -6.30
C MET A 620 -2.11 -38.27 -5.14
N ARG A 621 -2.59 -39.44 -4.70
CA ARG A 621 -1.91 -40.24 -3.67
C ARG A 621 -0.49 -40.61 -4.09
N ARG A 622 -0.30 -41.07 -5.33
CA ARG A 622 1.04 -41.36 -5.88
C ARG A 622 1.94 -40.14 -5.92
N ARG A 623 1.41 -38.99 -6.30
CA ARG A 623 2.16 -37.72 -6.28
C ARG A 623 2.61 -37.37 -4.86
N VAL A 624 1.75 -37.50 -3.85
CA VAL A 624 2.13 -37.27 -2.44
C VAL A 624 3.24 -38.23 -2.02
N LEU A 625 3.21 -39.47 -2.47
CA LEU A 625 4.23 -40.47 -2.15
C LEU A 625 5.49 -40.40 -3.02
N GLY A 626 5.48 -39.60 -4.09
CA GLY A 626 6.57 -39.54 -5.05
C GLY A 626 6.72 -40.81 -5.89
N LEU A 627 5.62 -41.57 -6.04
CA LEU A 627 5.59 -42.81 -6.84
C LEU A 627 5.41 -42.48 -8.33
N PRO A 628 5.94 -43.35 -9.22
CA PRO A 628 5.79 -43.16 -10.68
C PRO A 628 4.32 -43.19 -11.10
N MET A 629 3.94 -42.33 -12.04
CA MET A 629 2.60 -42.27 -12.61
C MET A 629 2.40 -43.36 -13.72
N GLU A 630 3.48 -43.91 -14.23
CA GLU A 630 3.51 -44.88 -15.33
C GLU A 630 2.81 -46.22 -14.99
N GLU A 631 2.64 -46.50 -13.71
CA GLU A 631 1.91 -47.68 -13.26
C GLU A 631 0.38 -47.54 -13.33
N ILE A 632 -0.13 -46.36 -13.71
CA ILE A 632 -1.56 -46.15 -13.95
C ILE A 632 -1.91 -46.78 -15.32
N ASP A 633 -2.92 -47.65 -15.35
CA ASP A 633 -3.36 -48.31 -16.53
C ASP A 633 -3.69 -47.33 -17.69
N GLY A 634 -2.93 -47.40 -18.78
CA GLY A 634 -3.09 -46.55 -19.96
C GLY A 634 -4.46 -46.66 -20.62
N GLN A 635 -5.11 -47.84 -20.58
CA GLN A 635 -6.47 -48.00 -21.06
C GLN A 635 -7.48 -47.24 -20.21
N ALA A 636 -7.33 -47.30 -18.88
CA ALA A 636 -8.18 -46.57 -17.97
C ALA A 636 -8.01 -45.02 -18.12
N VAL A 637 -6.80 -44.54 -18.43
CA VAL A 637 -6.56 -43.12 -18.75
C VAL A 637 -7.24 -42.74 -20.07
N SER A 638 -7.16 -43.58 -21.10
CA SER A 638 -7.84 -43.37 -22.40
C SER A 638 -9.36 -43.23 -22.22
N ASP A 639 -9.96 -44.02 -21.35
CA ASP A 639 -11.40 -44.02 -21.11
C ASP A 639 -11.88 -42.69 -20.45
N LEU A 640 -10.99 -41.88 -19.86
CA LEU A 640 -11.31 -40.57 -19.31
C LEU A 640 -11.79 -39.59 -20.39
N TYR A 641 -11.38 -39.71 -21.64
CA TYR A 641 -11.85 -38.86 -22.74
C TYR A 641 -13.37 -38.89 -22.90
N LEU A 642 -13.96 -40.06 -22.74
CA LEU A 642 -15.40 -40.25 -22.93
C LEU A 642 -16.21 -39.83 -21.70
N SER A 643 -15.66 -40.03 -20.51
CA SER A 643 -16.35 -39.69 -19.26
C SER A 643 -16.40 -38.21 -18.98
N ASP A 644 -15.36 -37.45 -19.32
CA ASP A 644 -15.24 -36.02 -18.92
C ASP A 644 -16.22 -35.10 -19.68
N LEU A 645 -16.55 -35.44 -20.92
CA LEU A 645 -17.54 -34.68 -21.70
C LEU A 645 -18.99 -34.98 -21.31
N LYS A 646 -19.27 -36.12 -20.67
CA LYS A 646 -20.64 -36.60 -20.42
C LYS A 646 -21.06 -36.58 -18.95
N ASN A 647 -20.14 -36.55 -18.00
CA ASN A 647 -20.45 -36.71 -16.58
C ASN A 647 -20.21 -35.40 -15.81
N ALA A 648 -21.10 -35.08 -14.86
CA ALA A 648 -20.94 -33.98 -13.90
C ALA A 648 -19.86 -34.32 -12.84
N VAL A 649 -18.61 -34.49 -13.29
CA VAL A 649 -17.48 -34.78 -12.42
C VAL A 649 -17.08 -33.50 -11.69
N PRO A 650 -16.78 -33.54 -10.40
CA PRO A 650 -16.29 -32.38 -9.67
C PRO A 650 -15.07 -31.75 -10.36
N TRP A 651 -15.01 -30.44 -10.41
CA TRP A 651 -13.93 -29.72 -11.12
C TRP A 651 -12.51 -30.07 -10.64
N LEU A 652 -12.34 -30.43 -9.37
CA LEU A 652 -11.07 -30.92 -8.84
C LEU A 652 -10.63 -32.23 -9.45
N VAL A 653 -11.58 -33.16 -9.69
CA VAL A 653 -11.31 -34.43 -10.38
C VAL A 653 -10.83 -34.13 -11.79
N LYS A 654 -11.47 -33.18 -12.49
CA LYS A 654 -11.06 -32.76 -13.84
C LYS A 654 -9.64 -32.23 -13.91
N LEU A 655 -9.20 -31.48 -12.91
CA LEU A 655 -7.81 -31.00 -12.86
C LEU A 655 -6.81 -32.15 -12.86
N VAL A 656 -7.07 -33.15 -12.03
CA VAL A 656 -6.19 -34.35 -11.96
C VAL A 656 -6.28 -35.20 -13.21
N GLN A 657 -7.48 -35.35 -13.80
CA GLN A 657 -7.66 -36.02 -15.07
C GLN A 657 -6.85 -35.35 -16.19
N VAL A 658 -6.88 -34.02 -16.27
CA VAL A 658 -6.05 -33.25 -17.22
C VAL A 658 -4.58 -33.58 -17.06
N ASP A 659 -4.09 -33.64 -15.81
CA ASP A 659 -2.69 -33.99 -15.55
C ASP A 659 -2.35 -35.44 -15.98
N LEU A 660 -3.22 -36.40 -15.68
CA LEU A 660 -3.03 -37.80 -16.07
C LEU A 660 -3.00 -37.95 -17.58
N LEU A 661 -3.96 -37.34 -18.29
CA LEU A 661 -4.02 -37.35 -19.76
C LEU A 661 -2.78 -36.71 -20.39
N THR A 662 -2.32 -35.59 -19.84
CA THR A 662 -1.13 -34.90 -20.33
C THR A 662 0.12 -35.75 -20.13
N HIS A 663 0.28 -36.35 -18.96
CA HIS A 663 1.41 -37.20 -18.64
C HIS A 663 1.43 -38.46 -19.57
N HIS A 664 0.28 -39.10 -19.75
CA HIS A 664 0.16 -40.22 -20.69
C HIS A 664 0.55 -39.79 -22.11
N ALA A 665 0.05 -38.66 -22.60
CA ALA A 665 0.33 -38.14 -23.94
C ALA A 665 1.80 -37.77 -24.16
N GLN A 666 2.52 -37.33 -23.10
CA GLN A 666 3.96 -37.08 -23.19
C GLN A 666 4.79 -38.34 -23.34
N GLN A 667 4.32 -39.46 -22.84
CA GLN A 667 4.97 -40.75 -22.96
C GLN A 667 4.54 -41.52 -24.24
N HIS A 668 3.33 -41.23 -24.75
CA HIS A 668 2.70 -41.84 -25.92
C HIS A 668 2.43 -40.81 -27.00
N PRO A 669 3.41 -40.51 -27.88
CA PRO A 669 3.29 -39.44 -28.88
C PRO A 669 2.09 -39.60 -29.82
N GLU A 670 1.62 -40.83 -30.05
CA GLU A 670 0.42 -41.13 -30.82
C GLU A 670 -0.86 -40.55 -30.17
N ALA A 671 -0.91 -40.45 -28.87
CA ALA A 671 -2.03 -39.88 -28.12
C ALA A 671 -1.94 -38.33 -27.99
N ALA A 672 -0.79 -37.72 -28.29
CA ALA A 672 -0.53 -36.32 -27.98
C ALA A 672 -1.51 -35.36 -28.68
N PHE A 673 -1.79 -35.54 -29.95
CA PHE A 673 -2.70 -34.69 -30.71
C PHE A 673 -4.15 -34.81 -30.21
N HIS A 674 -4.60 -36.05 -29.96
CA HIS A 674 -5.96 -36.27 -29.45
C HIS A 674 -6.15 -35.63 -28.04
N THR A 675 -5.16 -35.78 -27.16
CA THR A 675 -5.15 -35.12 -25.86
C THR A 675 -5.16 -33.61 -26.01
N ALA A 676 -4.35 -33.05 -26.90
CA ALA A 676 -4.28 -31.61 -27.15
C ALA A 676 -5.63 -31.03 -27.62
N MET A 677 -6.33 -31.73 -28.52
CA MET A 677 -7.69 -31.34 -28.94
C MET A 677 -8.68 -31.41 -27.79
N HIS A 678 -8.59 -32.43 -26.93
CA HIS A 678 -9.43 -32.52 -25.75
C HIS A 678 -9.18 -31.36 -24.76
N LEU A 679 -7.92 -30.98 -24.52
CA LEU A 679 -7.55 -29.85 -23.69
C LEU A 679 -8.02 -28.53 -24.29
N SER A 680 -7.96 -28.35 -25.61
CA SER A 680 -8.51 -27.20 -26.33
C SER A 680 -10.02 -27.07 -26.11
N ASN A 681 -10.75 -28.19 -26.20
CA ASN A 681 -12.19 -28.22 -25.91
C ASN A 681 -12.51 -27.87 -24.44
N LEU A 682 -11.73 -28.37 -23.47
CA LEU A 682 -11.90 -28.03 -22.08
C LEU A 682 -11.61 -26.51 -21.83
N LEU A 683 -10.60 -25.97 -22.49
CA LEU A 683 -10.28 -24.54 -22.42
C LEU A 683 -11.46 -23.71 -22.91
N SER A 684 -12.15 -24.11 -23.96
CA SER A 684 -13.28 -23.38 -24.56
C SER A 684 -14.61 -23.62 -23.83
N LEU A 685 -14.90 -24.83 -23.39
CA LEU A 685 -16.26 -25.24 -22.96
C LEU A 685 -16.44 -25.41 -21.45
N SER A 686 -15.37 -25.58 -20.67
CA SER A 686 -15.53 -25.82 -19.23
C SER A 686 -16.13 -24.60 -18.50
N GLU A 687 -17.13 -24.83 -17.66
CA GLU A 687 -17.74 -23.81 -16.81
C GLU A 687 -16.82 -23.35 -15.67
N HIS A 688 -15.79 -24.15 -15.36
CA HIS A 688 -14.88 -23.92 -14.24
C HIS A 688 -13.57 -23.29 -14.71
N LEU A 689 -13.34 -22.03 -14.32
CA LEU A 689 -12.12 -21.29 -14.67
C LEU A 689 -10.82 -22.04 -14.32
N PRO A 690 -10.66 -22.64 -13.11
CA PRO A 690 -9.44 -23.38 -12.80
C PRO A 690 -9.15 -24.52 -13.77
N VAL A 691 -10.19 -25.18 -14.28
CA VAL A 691 -10.04 -26.25 -15.29
C VAL A 691 -9.57 -25.66 -16.62
N ARG A 692 -10.11 -24.51 -17.05
CA ARG A 692 -9.67 -23.85 -18.28
C ARG A 692 -8.22 -23.40 -18.20
N GLU A 693 -7.84 -22.71 -17.12
CA GLU A 693 -6.46 -22.24 -16.91
C GLU A 693 -5.48 -23.43 -16.89
N HIS A 694 -5.86 -24.51 -16.24
CA HIS A 694 -5.02 -25.70 -16.16
C HIS A 694 -4.91 -26.43 -17.50
N ALA A 695 -6.03 -26.61 -18.18
CA ALA A 695 -6.05 -27.19 -19.53
C ALA A 695 -5.19 -26.41 -20.53
N GLY A 696 -5.24 -25.06 -20.46
CA GLY A 696 -4.38 -24.21 -21.29
C GLY A 696 -2.88 -24.38 -20.99
N LYS A 697 -2.48 -24.47 -19.73
CA LYS A 697 -1.09 -24.74 -19.34
C LYS A 697 -0.61 -26.11 -19.83
N GLN A 698 -1.43 -27.13 -19.66
CA GLN A 698 -1.09 -28.47 -20.09
C GLN A 698 -1.08 -28.61 -21.61
N LEU A 699 -1.97 -27.92 -22.33
CA LEU A 699 -1.95 -27.83 -23.79
C LEU A 699 -0.61 -27.29 -24.29
N LEU A 700 -0.10 -26.22 -23.67
CA LEU A 700 1.21 -25.68 -24.00
C LEU A 700 2.35 -26.67 -23.74
N SER A 701 2.28 -27.45 -22.66
CA SER A 701 3.28 -28.47 -22.35
C SER A 701 3.32 -29.62 -23.37
N LEU A 702 2.23 -29.84 -24.09
CA LEU A 702 2.16 -30.82 -25.17
C LEU A 702 2.67 -30.31 -26.52
N CYS A 703 2.76 -29.00 -26.75
CA CYS A 703 3.22 -28.45 -28.03
C CYS A 703 4.54 -29.02 -28.57
N PRO A 704 5.56 -29.31 -27.73
CA PRO A 704 6.80 -29.97 -28.19
C PRO A 704 6.61 -31.39 -28.76
N HIS A 705 5.50 -32.06 -28.42
CA HIS A 705 5.17 -33.42 -28.85
C HIS A 705 4.25 -33.46 -30.08
N LEU A 706 3.89 -32.27 -30.61
CA LEU A 706 2.99 -32.14 -31.77
C LEU A 706 3.75 -31.71 -33.02
N THR A 707 3.24 -32.12 -34.17
CA THR A 707 3.73 -31.60 -35.46
C THR A 707 3.26 -30.15 -35.68
N VAL A 708 3.97 -29.40 -36.54
CA VAL A 708 3.61 -28.02 -36.89
C VAL A 708 2.17 -27.93 -37.47
N ALA A 709 1.75 -28.91 -38.24
CA ALA A 709 0.39 -28.96 -38.80
C ALA A 709 -0.67 -29.09 -37.69
N GLN A 710 -0.44 -29.98 -36.71
CA GLN A 710 -1.34 -30.20 -35.58
C GLN A 710 -1.43 -28.95 -34.66
N VAL A 711 -0.30 -28.31 -34.38
CA VAL A 711 -0.31 -27.08 -33.60
C VAL A 711 -1.04 -25.94 -34.35
N ASN A 712 -0.88 -25.85 -35.69
CA ASN A 712 -1.62 -24.92 -36.52
C ASN A 712 -3.13 -25.14 -36.46
N GLU A 713 -3.58 -26.39 -36.53
CA GLU A 713 -4.99 -26.73 -36.47
C GLU A 713 -5.61 -26.26 -35.14
N ILE A 714 -4.98 -26.60 -34.02
CA ILE A 714 -5.42 -26.15 -32.69
C ILE A 714 -5.43 -24.62 -32.57
N ALA A 715 -4.39 -23.96 -33.07
CA ALA A 715 -4.28 -22.51 -33.01
C ALA A 715 -5.37 -21.81 -33.84
N ILE A 716 -5.69 -22.36 -35.04
CA ILE A 716 -6.76 -21.83 -35.89
C ILE A 716 -8.12 -21.97 -35.20
N ASP A 717 -8.38 -23.09 -34.55
CA ASP A 717 -9.65 -23.32 -33.87
C ASP A 717 -9.79 -22.37 -32.67
N LEU A 718 -8.76 -22.21 -31.89
CA LEU A 718 -8.75 -21.22 -30.78
C LEU A 718 -8.90 -19.76 -31.26
N LEU A 719 -8.31 -19.40 -32.41
CA LEU A 719 -8.47 -18.09 -33.02
C LEU A 719 -9.89 -17.84 -33.50
N ARG A 720 -10.53 -18.84 -34.11
CA ARG A 720 -11.94 -18.78 -34.52
C ARG A 720 -12.87 -18.56 -33.33
N GLU A 721 -12.61 -19.25 -32.23
CA GLU A 721 -13.34 -19.04 -30.98
C GLU A 721 -13.17 -17.61 -30.41
N LEU A 722 -11.95 -17.04 -30.53
CA LEU A 722 -11.68 -15.65 -30.15
C LEU A 722 -12.43 -14.65 -31.06
N GLU A 723 -12.50 -14.93 -32.37
CA GLU A 723 -13.20 -14.09 -33.35
C GLU A 723 -14.73 -14.16 -33.20
N SER A 724 -15.26 -15.27 -32.68
CA SER A 724 -16.70 -15.47 -32.48
C SER A 724 -17.34 -14.49 -31.50
N GLY A 725 -16.53 -13.70 -30.79
CA GLY A 725 -16.97 -12.64 -29.91
C GLY A 725 -17.61 -13.14 -28.59
N GLN A 726 -17.47 -14.41 -28.29
CA GLN A 726 -17.84 -14.94 -26.97
C GLN A 726 -16.84 -14.42 -25.93
N ASP A 727 -17.11 -13.25 -25.40
CA ASP A 727 -16.31 -12.56 -24.37
C ASP A 727 -15.85 -13.48 -23.22
N GLN A 728 -16.56 -14.56 -22.97
CA GLN A 728 -16.22 -15.52 -21.92
C GLN A 728 -14.99 -16.38 -22.25
N ILE A 729 -14.79 -16.72 -23.52
CA ILE A 729 -13.71 -17.62 -23.95
C ILE A 729 -12.40 -16.86 -24.11
N SER A 730 -12.42 -15.68 -24.72
CA SER A 730 -11.23 -14.86 -25.00
C SER A 730 -10.45 -14.48 -23.75
N ARG A 731 -11.12 -14.37 -22.60
CA ARG A 731 -10.51 -13.97 -21.31
C ARG A 731 -9.74 -15.08 -20.61
N PHE A 732 -9.92 -16.33 -21.03
CA PHE A 732 -9.38 -17.50 -20.33
C PHE A 732 -8.29 -18.23 -21.08
N ILE A 733 -7.93 -17.75 -22.26
CA ILE A 733 -6.76 -18.24 -22.98
C ILE A 733 -5.53 -17.71 -22.23
N PRO A 734 -4.74 -18.54 -21.56
CA PRO A 734 -3.61 -18.06 -20.79
C PRO A 734 -2.57 -17.42 -21.73
N PRO A 735 -1.85 -16.38 -21.28
CA PRO A 735 -0.73 -15.86 -22.05
C PRO A 735 0.31 -16.95 -22.24
N THR A 736 0.81 -17.08 -23.47
CA THR A 736 1.86 -18.06 -23.78
C THR A 736 3.16 -17.67 -23.09
N PRO A 737 3.87 -18.60 -22.45
CA PRO A 737 5.23 -18.34 -22.06
C PRO A 737 6.12 -18.17 -23.30
N ASP A 738 7.14 -17.39 -23.16
CA ASP A 738 8.23 -16.96 -24.04
C ASP A 738 8.24 -17.54 -25.47
N PRO A 739 8.20 -16.68 -26.52
CA PRO A 739 8.29 -17.07 -27.92
C PRO A 739 9.59 -17.80 -28.33
N SER A 740 10.58 -17.90 -27.45
CA SER A 740 11.78 -18.72 -27.66
C SER A 740 11.55 -20.23 -27.54
N SER A 741 10.34 -20.68 -27.14
CA SER A 741 9.99 -22.11 -27.12
C SER A 741 10.10 -22.73 -28.52
N ALA A 742 10.49 -23.99 -28.57
CA ALA A 742 10.80 -24.73 -29.81
C ALA A 742 9.68 -24.71 -30.87
N CYS A 743 8.42 -24.49 -30.46
CA CYS A 743 7.26 -24.38 -31.36
C CYS A 743 7.26 -23.13 -32.27
N CYS A 744 7.95 -22.05 -31.87
CA CYS A 744 7.91 -20.77 -32.60
C CYS A 744 9.05 -20.59 -33.63
N ARG A 745 9.92 -21.58 -33.84
CA ARG A 745 11.12 -21.43 -34.67
C ARG A 745 10.88 -21.45 -36.18
N ASN A 746 9.73 -21.86 -36.66
CA ASN A 746 9.42 -21.87 -38.08
C ASN A 746 8.61 -20.65 -38.51
N GLY A 747 9.17 -19.86 -39.43
CA GLY A 747 8.72 -18.53 -39.83
C GLY A 747 7.26 -18.37 -40.28
N ASN A 748 6.54 -19.45 -40.54
CA ASN A 748 5.11 -19.44 -40.92
C ASN A 748 4.17 -19.26 -39.71
N PHE A 749 4.67 -19.32 -38.48
CA PHE A 749 3.89 -19.20 -37.25
C PHE A 749 3.87 -17.82 -36.61
N LYS A 750 4.54 -16.83 -37.17
CA LYS A 750 4.68 -15.50 -36.57
C LYS A 750 3.35 -14.76 -36.36
N ARG A 751 2.33 -15.00 -37.18
CA ARG A 751 1.06 -14.28 -37.10
C ARG A 751 0.10 -14.73 -36.01
N PRO A 752 -0.23 -16.03 -35.85
CA PRO A 752 -1.12 -16.47 -34.78
C PRO A 752 -0.54 -16.23 -33.37
N TRP A 753 0.75 -16.47 -33.23
CA TRP A 753 1.41 -16.38 -31.93
C TRP A 753 1.78 -14.95 -31.52
N THR A 754 1.99 -14.02 -32.49
CA THR A 754 2.19 -12.60 -32.17
C THR A 754 0.93 -11.95 -31.62
N CYS A 755 -0.28 -12.42 -31.97
CA CYS A 755 -1.50 -11.96 -31.31
C CYS A 755 -1.56 -12.43 -29.83
N TRP A 756 -0.92 -13.55 -29.49
CA TRP A 756 -0.91 -14.05 -28.12
C TRP A 756 0.20 -13.43 -27.25
N THR A 757 1.32 -13.08 -27.88
CA THR A 757 2.48 -12.47 -27.18
C THR A 757 2.36 -10.94 -27.06
N ALA A 758 1.44 -10.30 -27.76
CA ALA A 758 1.20 -8.85 -27.70
C ALA A 758 0.28 -8.45 -26.54
N TRP A 759 -0.13 -9.38 -25.69
CA TRP A 759 -0.89 -9.05 -24.49
C TRP A 759 0.06 -8.78 -23.34
N PRO A 760 0.06 -7.56 -22.78
CA PRO A 760 0.84 -7.27 -21.59
C PRO A 760 0.35 -8.13 -20.42
N GLU A 761 1.21 -8.37 -19.46
CA GLU A 761 0.89 -9.03 -18.19
C GLU A 761 -0.21 -8.23 -17.45
N GLY A 762 -1.45 -8.49 -17.81
CA GLY A 762 -2.65 -7.83 -17.30
C GLY A 762 -3.86 -8.19 -18.16
N PRO A 763 -5.07 -8.04 -17.63
CA PRO A 763 -6.27 -8.31 -18.42
C PRO A 763 -6.29 -7.38 -19.63
N PRO A 764 -6.71 -7.87 -20.80
CA PRO A 764 -6.74 -7.08 -22.02
C PRO A 764 -7.68 -5.89 -21.87
N TRP A 765 -7.21 -4.74 -22.29
CA TRP A 765 -8.06 -3.58 -22.50
C TRP A 765 -9.18 -3.93 -23.48
N PRO A 766 -10.43 -3.58 -23.20
CA PRO A 766 -11.47 -3.69 -24.19
C PRO A 766 -11.04 -2.87 -25.41
N ARG A 767 -11.24 -3.41 -26.61
CA ARG A 767 -11.07 -2.62 -27.85
C ARG A 767 -11.82 -1.30 -27.66
N PRO A 768 -11.26 -0.15 -28.05
CA PRO A 768 -11.97 1.11 -28.00
C PRO A 768 -13.22 0.97 -28.88
N GLY A 769 -14.37 0.89 -28.23
CA GLY A 769 -15.63 1.14 -28.86
C GLY A 769 -15.67 2.61 -29.33
N PRO A 770 -16.56 3.01 -30.25
CA PRO A 770 -16.65 4.40 -30.65
C PRO A 770 -16.81 5.29 -29.40
N PRO A 771 -16.24 6.50 -29.38
CA PRO A 771 -16.06 7.32 -28.19
C PRO A 771 -17.42 7.77 -27.62
N SER A 772 -17.88 7.02 -26.67
CA SER A 772 -18.90 7.44 -25.71
C SER A 772 -18.48 6.93 -24.35
N THR A 773 -17.33 7.41 -23.88
CA THR A 773 -16.83 7.02 -22.56
C THR A 773 -17.42 7.93 -21.50
N PRO A 774 -17.74 7.37 -20.31
CA PRO A 774 -18.23 8.13 -19.16
C PRO A 774 -17.27 9.20 -18.65
N TRP A 775 -16.07 9.30 -19.21
CA TRP A 775 -15.00 10.19 -18.77
C TRP A 775 -15.22 11.68 -19.09
N GLU A 776 -16.10 12.01 -20.03
CA GLU A 776 -16.44 13.42 -20.32
C GLU A 776 -17.31 14.10 -19.26
N ARG A 777 -17.70 13.38 -18.18
CA ARG A 777 -18.51 13.90 -17.08
C ARG A 777 -17.87 13.84 -15.70
N PHE A 778 -16.55 13.61 -15.64
CA PHE A 778 -15.78 13.69 -14.41
C PHE A 778 -14.85 14.89 -14.40
#